data_f7d6971537f2a3b6b1b98071399cb29e
#
_entry.id   f7d6971537f2a3b6b1b98071399cb29e
#
_cell.length_a   1.000
_cell.length_b   1.000
_cell.length_c   1.000
_cell.angle_alpha   90.00
_cell.angle_beta   90.00
_cell.angle_gamma   90.00
#
_symmetry.space_group_name_H-M   'P 1'
#
loop_
_entity.id
_entity.type
_entity.pdbx_description
1 polymer ?
#
loop_
_entity_poly.entity_id
_entity_poly.type
_entity_poly.pdbx_seq_one_letter_code
_entity_poly.pdbx_strand_id
1 'polypeptide(L)'
;MIRSRSARLYRRVVSLIAVCSAGAALALGPSVVPTSASAAPGAGGALPAVFATGGSGRYVDTIQWLQWGDYETQFKGQAKPNVPVLDYGQTKDFVNQRDLGDAGQLMTTCTLSNLQHLGHSPDLSDQQSKGPLVATIPGAWAGDALDNLYNVGGPGQWSDGSETWHSGLTYPTDYVNKNQMAIGLANGYAYNGGNTWDGKKWGTPGSSTEPTGYAARVSVDYSCTAELHAPDGSVKPVPVAGLVFADAEASSRRYGIKSWATTEWTDEWIQASTDQDVTWRVLDTMRSDPCVSRNTGKQVTADAEVSDGGHTLRLMPSDEECVYQSGGSYSRPNGLGGPDAVMFMEGATKATVTMQGSGYSAVALGLIVATDFGDAPESYGYSGALFQPKWKGGEVSATTDAFGVQPQATMYLDQSAPRLGERIDAEGRQLFSADAHGDDDNALFDDEDAIDTSLWDGGIRTAPGATHTESLTCEGAGKVAGWIDWNNNGVFDDTEKSDEVPCTSNSATLSWKVPQDVTNTVRSVDNEAGSKPDSYMRVRMTKDNDGNNQKPTGITATGEVEDYKVSIRIPTIQLNKNVDNSQASDEAPGLSVDQWTVEAQSGDVTRSGQGTTGDPQSIPQGEVKLSEKSDNPEAAGYQPGQWTCQETPGTNGENYSSAVGDSSDGEATLTVNNQDRVTCDITNIAQPGSLTWKKLDADETTPIGGSEWTLSGPEVPQDTRITDCVDTCGSGAYDDQDPEPGAFILTGLKWGTYTIQEAQAPEGYIAATGEFAFTQIKGSALEGTLVPVEGVANNGVINKRLIGSVAWKKIDADNDAPLSGSTWTLDGPGVPSGTVVTDCDRNPCEAGDYKDQDPVAGSFKVGGLNWSDQAYSLTEKEAPAGYRLDKTRHEFTISTDALDYSFDEAFKNSKTTVPGLPLTGGLGAAIFLIGGAVLIILAVVAGIVRRRRSQTVQ
;
A
#
# COMPACT_ATOMS: atom_id res chain seq x y z
N MET A 1 -21.48 4.82 53.91
CA MET A 1 -20.71 3.66 54.46
C MET A 1 -19.55 3.43 53.54
N ILE A 2 -18.45 3.85 53.97
CA ILE A 2 -17.19 3.08 54.21
C ILE A 2 -16.42 2.78 52.91
N ARG A 3 -15.41 3.58 52.63
CA ARG A 3 -13.91 3.35 52.72
C ARG A 3 -13.36 2.45 51.59
N SER A 4 -12.23 2.65 51.07
CA SER A 4 -11.07 3.53 51.17
C SER A 4 -9.88 2.88 50.44
N ARG A 5 -8.98 3.74 49.85
CA ARG A 5 -7.50 3.57 49.82
C ARG A 5 -6.94 2.40 48.96
N SER A 6 -5.86 2.54 48.26
CA SER A 6 -4.62 3.26 48.49
C SER A 6 -3.72 3.29 47.26
N ALA A 7 -2.93 4.33 47.21
CA ALA A 7 -1.74 4.56 46.44
C ALA A 7 -0.54 3.75 46.93
N ARG A 8 0.50 3.57 46.10
CA ARG A 8 1.97 3.69 46.31
C ARG A 8 2.69 3.04 45.10
N LEU A 9 3.47 3.81 44.37
CA LEU A 9 4.90 4.15 44.57
C LEU A 9 5.86 2.94 44.61
N TYR A 10 6.76 2.80 43.63
CA TYR A 10 8.20 2.55 43.81
C TYR A 10 8.97 2.86 42.53
N ARG A 11 9.85 3.56 42.56
CA ARG A 11 11.15 4.16 42.40
C ARG A 11 12.27 3.13 42.12
N ARG A 12 13.09 3.47 41.08
CA ARG A 12 14.54 3.29 40.88
C ARG A 12 15.11 1.88 40.72
N VAL A 13 15.92 1.69 39.70
CA VAL A 13 17.40 1.53 39.82
C VAL A 13 18.05 1.75 38.43
N VAL A 14 19.12 2.53 38.43
CA VAL A 14 20.09 2.80 37.37
C VAL A 14 21.13 1.66 37.39
N SER A 15 21.59 1.21 36.21
CA SER A 15 22.99 0.79 36.04
C SER A 15 23.44 0.81 34.59
N LEU A 16 24.54 1.48 34.36
CA LEU A 16 25.36 1.51 33.14
C LEU A 16 25.90 0.12 32.76
N ILE A 17 25.96 -0.18 31.46
CA ILE A 17 27.16 -0.80 30.87
C ILE A 17 27.26 -0.30 29.41
N ALA A 18 28.38 0.25 29.07
CA ALA A 18 28.79 0.64 27.71
C ALA A 18 29.52 -0.53 27.03
N VAL A 19 29.15 -0.86 25.81
CA VAL A 19 30.09 -1.48 24.87
C VAL A 19 29.78 -1.00 23.45
N CYS A 20 30.81 -0.53 22.79
CA CYS A 20 30.83 -0.05 21.40
C CYS A 20 30.54 -1.15 20.39
N SER A 21 29.74 -0.85 19.36
CA SER A 21 30.00 -1.31 17.99
C SER A 21 29.32 -0.38 16.98
N ALA A 22 30.10 0.01 15.98
CA ALA A 22 29.73 0.92 14.91
C ALA A 22 28.74 0.30 13.93
N GLY A 23 27.80 1.12 13.47
CA GLY A 23 26.89 0.72 12.39
C GLY A 23 25.87 1.82 12.09
N ALA A 24 26.07 2.52 10.99
CA ALA A 24 25.15 3.33 10.20
C ALA A 24 24.07 4.13 10.95
N ALA A 25 24.35 5.42 11.17
CA ALA A 25 23.40 6.42 11.57
C ALA A 25 22.52 6.81 10.35
N LEU A 26 21.26 6.38 10.32
CA LEU A 26 20.20 7.13 9.66
C LEU A 26 19.88 8.33 10.59
N ALA A 27 20.19 9.50 10.09
CA ALA A 27 19.85 10.77 10.75
C ALA A 27 18.33 10.97 10.69
N LEU A 28 17.64 10.65 11.77
CA LEU A 28 16.38 11.29 12.11
C LEU A 28 16.77 12.69 12.63
N GLY A 29 16.58 13.68 11.75
CA GLY A 29 16.66 15.07 12.15
C GLY A 29 15.60 15.37 13.22
N PRO A 30 15.88 16.25 14.19
CA PRO A 30 14.86 16.74 15.09
C PRO A 30 13.80 17.44 14.26
N SER A 31 12.53 17.12 14.49
CA SER A 31 11.41 17.92 14.05
C SER A 31 11.63 19.35 14.54
N VAL A 32 12.09 20.18 13.64
CA VAL A 32 12.10 21.63 13.83
C VAL A 32 10.65 22.03 13.71
N VAL A 33 10.00 22.29 14.84
CA VAL A 33 8.82 23.17 14.87
C VAL A 33 9.30 24.44 14.16
N PRO A 34 8.68 24.86 13.06
CA PRO A 34 9.06 26.13 12.45
C PRO A 34 8.72 27.22 13.45
N THR A 35 9.74 27.69 14.19
CA THR A 35 9.66 29.02 14.75
C THR A 35 9.44 29.92 13.56
N SER A 36 8.33 30.64 13.53
CA SER A 36 8.09 31.72 12.58
C SER A 36 9.37 32.54 12.50
N ALA A 37 10.16 32.25 11.46
CA ALA A 37 11.33 33.05 11.15
C ALA A 37 10.77 34.44 10.85
N SER A 38 11.07 35.40 11.71
CA SER A 38 10.95 36.79 11.38
C SER A 38 11.71 36.96 10.08
N ALA A 39 11.01 37.10 8.97
CA ALA A 39 11.61 37.30 7.67
C ALA A 39 12.49 38.54 7.79
N ALA A 40 13.75 38.42 7.41
CA ALA A 40 14.61 39.59 7.31
C ALA A 40 13.94 40.63 6.39
N PRO A 41 14.06 41.93 6.66
CA PRO A 41 13.45 42.96 5.86
C PRO A 41 13.70 42.68 4.38
N GLY A 42 12.61 42.55 3.57
CA GLY A 42 12.74 42.35 2.16
C GLY A 42 13.55 43.47 1.51
N ALA A 43 14.12 43.25 0.33
CA ALA A 43 14.98 44.19 -0.39
C ALA A 43 14.24 45.46 -0.80
N GLY A 44 13.74 46.24 0.16
CA GLY A 44 12.97 47.45 -0.02
C GLY A 44 12.56 48.15 1.28
N GLY A 45 12.88 47.60 2.45
CA GLY A 45 12.52 48.14 3.74
C GLY A 45 11.10 47.84 4.22
N ALA A 46 10.44 46.85 3.61
CA ALA A 46 9.13 46.33 4.06
C ALA A 46 9.30 45.57 5.39
N LEU A 47 8.33 45.78 6.30
CA LEU A 47 8.22 45.02 7.55
C LEU A 47 7.41 43.76 7.33
N PRO A 48 7.67 42.63 8.03
CA PRO A 48 6.80 41.47 7.94
C PRO A 48 5.41 41.83 8.44
N ALA A 49 4.38 41.41 7.73
CA ALA A 49 3.01 41.40 8.23
C ALA A 49 2.92 40.44 9.42
N VAL A 50 2.21 40.84 10.45
CA VAL A 50 2.16 40.08 11.70
C VAL A 50 0.74 39.79 12.16
N PHE A 51 0.55 38.59 12.64
CA PHE A 51 -0.68 38.08 13.22
C PHE A 51 -0.39 37.59 14.63
N ALA A 52 -1.39 37.55 15.48
CA ALA A 52 -1.25 36.99 16.79
C ALA A 52 -0.83 35.50 16.73
N THR A 53 -0.03 35.05 17.68
CA THR A 53 0.38 33.65 17.83
C THR A 53 -0.35 32.93 18.97
N GLY A 54 -1.43 33.49 19.45
CA GLY A 54 -2.24 33.02 20.57
C GLY A 54 -2.99 34.13 21.22
N GLY A 55 -3.66 33.83 22.32
CA GLY A 55 -4.56 34.67 23.03
C GLY A 55 -5.95 34.10 23.10
N SER A 56 -6.92 34.84 23.66
CA SER A 56 -8.33 34.41 23.72
C SER A 56 -9.22 35.16 22.72
N GLY A 57 -8.61 35.93 21.83
CA GLY A 57 -9.35 36.70 20.82
C GLY A 57 -9.88 35.76 19.72
N ARG A 58 -11.03 36.13 19.17
CA ARG A 58 -11.69 35.35 18.13
C ARG A 58 -11.10 35.49 16.73
N TYR A 59 -10.28 36.53 16.54
CA TYR A 59 -9.71 36.90 15.24
C TYR A 59 -8.19 36.94 15.27
N VAL A 60 -7.57 36.01 16.01
CA VAL A 60 -6.10 35.93 16.17
C VAL A 60 -5.39 35.76 14.83
N ASP A 61 -5.98 35.00 13.91
CA ASP A 61 -5.42 34.72 12.59
C ASP A 61 -5.99 35.62 11.48
N THR A 62 -7.03 36.42 11.77
CA THR A 62 -7.72 37.29 10.81
C THR A 62 -7.19 38.72 10.79
N ILE A 63 -6.86 39.27 11.99
CA ILE A 63 -6.40 40.63 12.10
C ILE A 63 -4.92 40.71 11.74
N GLN A 64 -4.62 41.34 10.61
CA GLN A 64 -3.25 41.78 10.32
C GLN A 64 -2.93 43.06 11.12
N TRP A 65 -2.11 42.92 12.17
CA TRP A 65 -1.65 44.06 12.95
C TRP A 65 -0.59 44.82 12.15
N LEU A 66 -0.73 46.18 12.13
CA LEU A 66 0.19 47.06 11.39
C LEU A 66 1.45 47.29 12.20
N GLN A 67 2.58 46.84 11.68
CA GLN A 67 3.88 47.13 12.26
C GLN A 67 4.40 48.49 11.83
N TRP A 68 4.87 49.29 12.83
CA TRP A 68 5.42 50.63 12.66
C TRP A 68 6.93 50.67 12.86
N GLY A 69 7.52 49.53 13.16
CA GLY A 69 8.97 49.37 13.37
C GLY A 69 9.36 47.93 13.43
N ASP A 70 10.63 47.66 13.17
CA ASP A 70 11.20 46.32 13.27
C ASP A 70 11.64 46.00 14.70
N TYR A 71 11.01 45.00 15.33
CA TYR A 71 11.36 44.58 16.68
C TYR A 71 12.83 44.21 16.81
N GLU A 72 13.35 43.40 15.91
CA GLU A 72 14.72 42.84 16.03
C GLU A 72 15.83 43.89 15.93
N THR A 73 15.64 44.89 15.09
CA THR A 73 16.67 45.94 14.84
C THR A 73 16.48 47.22 15.65
N GLN A 74 15.24 47.53 16.03
CA GLN A 74 14.94 48.83 16.63
C GLN A 74 14.54 48.73 18.11
N PHE A 75 13.93 47.67 18.56
CA PHE A 75 13.40 47.50 19.93
C PHE A 75 14.22 46.57 20.82
N LYS A 76 14.70 45.47 20.26
CA LYS A 76 15.40 44.43 21.02
C LYS A 76 16.62 44.96 21.73
N GLY A 77 16.68 44.80 23.05
CA GLY A 77 17.76 45.28 23.87
C GLY A 77 17.67 46.77 24.25
N GLN A 78 16.61 47.47 23.89
CA GLN A 78 16.43 48.86 24.28
C GLN A 78 15.83 48.96 25.69
N ALA A 79 16.29 49.97 26.45
CA ALA A 79 15.78 50.22 27.81
C ALA A 79 14.34 50.81 27.80
N LYS A 80 13.86 51.28 26.65
CA LYS A 80 12.51 51.81 26.49
C LYS A 80 11.92 51.28 25.16
N PRO A 81 10.74 50.69 25.19
CA PRO A 81 10.10 50.08 24.03
C PRO A 81 9.38 51.13 23.16
N ASN A 82 10.07 52.18 22.75
CA ASN A 82 9.53 53.18 21.85
C ASN A 82 10.57 53.70 20.85
N VAL A 83 10.15 53.91 19.62
CA VAL A 83 10.97 54.39 18.52
C VAL A 83 10.24 55.54 17.81
N PRO A 84 10.84 56.74 17.56
CA PRO A 84 10.22 57.81 16.80
C PRO A 84 9.94 57.38 15.37
N VAL A 85 8.68 57.51 14.90
CA VAL A 85 8.23 57.10 13.58
C VAL A 85 7.77 58.25 12.71
N LEU A 86 7.19 59.31 13.28
CA LEU A 86 6.70 60.48 12.53
C LEU A 86 6.88 61.76 13.35
N ASP A 87 7.42 62.81 12.72
CA ASP A 87 7.46 64.16 13.28
C ASP A 87 6.39 65.06 12.66
N TYR A 88 6.13 66.17 13.29
CA TYR A 88 5.19 67.21 12.80
C TYR A 88 5.55 67.67 11.38
N GLY A 89 4.55 67.69 10.49
CA GLY A 89 4.71 68.08 9.12
C GLY A 89 5.32 67.04 8.19
N GLN A 90 5.55 65.83 8.70
CA GLN A 90 6.01 64.70 7.88
C GLN A 90 4.83 63.84 7.37
N THR A 91 5.10 63.14 6.28
CA THR A 91 4.30 62.05 5.77
C THR A 91 5.22 60.85 5.58
N LYS A 92 4.79 59.64 5.93
CA LYS A 92 5.63 58.46 5.86
C LYS A 92 4.79 57.21 5.60
N ASP A 93 5.27 56.41 4.66
CA ASP A 93 4.69 55.14 4.34
C ASP A 93 5.35 54.00 5.15
N PHE A 94 4.53 53.07 5.58
CA PHE A 94 4.92 51.84 6.24
C PHE A 94 4.34 50.66 5.42
N VAL A 95 5.24 49.84 4.92
CA VAL A 95 4.85 48.70 4.13
C VAL A 95 4.97 47.41 4.96
N ASN A 96 3.86 46.69 5.09
CA ASN A 96 3.83 45.39 5.74
C ASN A 96 3.67 44.32 4.63
N GLN A 97 4.58 43.37 4.58
CA GLN A 97 4.64 42.33 3.56
C GLN A 97 4.25 40.98 4.15
N ARG A 98 3.32 40.31 3.51
CA ARG A 98 2.94 38.94 3.80
C ARG A 98 3.37 38.05 2.65
N ASP A 99 4.15 37.01 2.93
CA ASP A 99 4.55 35.99 1.95
C ASP A 99 3.39 35.00 1.79
N LEU A 100 2.99 34.77 0.55
CA LEU A 100 1.94 33.84 0.15
C LEU A 100 2.53 32.69 -0.68
N GLY A 101 3.82 32.34 -0.45
CA GLY A 101 4.50 31.27 -1.15
C GLY A 101 4.45 31.46 -2.68
N ASP A 102 4.04 30.44 -3.39
CA ASP A 102 3.96 30.43 -4.85
C ASP A 102 2.92 31.40 -5.43
N ALA A 103 2.02 31.93 -4.60
CA ALA A 103 1.06 32.94 -5.02
C ALA A 103 1.65 34.35 -5.06
N GLY A 104 2.84 34.56 -4.44
CA GLY A 104 3.51 35.86 -4.42
C GLY A 104 3.46 36.52 -3.06
N GLN A 105 3.28 37.83 -3.03
CA GLN A 105 3.35 38.63 -1.81
C GLN A 105 2.19 39.60 -1.71
N LEU A 106 1.52 39.63 -0.55
CA LEU A 106 0.57 40.69 -0.25
C LEU A 106 1.30 41.85 0.42
N MET A 107 1.24 43.02 -0.23
CA MET A 107 1.86 44.26 0.24
C MET A 107 0.80 45.18 0.78
N THR A 108 0.81 45.43 2.07
CA THR A 108 -0.06 46.43 2.73
C THR A 108 0.74 47.68 2.97
N THR A 109 0.33 48.76 2.35
CA THR A 109 0.97 50.09 2.53
C THR A 109 0.04 51.01 3.33
N CYS A 110 0.51 51.43 4.52
CA CYS A 110 -0.18 52.40 5.34
C CYS A 110 0.63 53.68 5.45
N THR A 111 0.02 54.79 5.10
CA THR A 111 0.60 56.14 5.14
C THR A 111 0.18 56.86 6.42
N LEU A 112 1.15 57.27 7.23
CA LEU A 112 0.94 58.20 8.34
C LEU A 112 1.23 59.62 7.91
N SER A 113 0.35 60.56 8.27
CA SER A 113 0.46 61.96 7.92
C SER A 113 -0.23 62.84 8.92
N ASN A 114 -0.08 64.16 8.74
CA ASN A 114 -0.82 65.19 9.46
C ASN A 114 -0.82 65.04 10.99
N LEU A 115 0.35 64.75 11.57
CA LEU A 115 0.48 64.71 13.06
C LEU A 115 0.15 66.10 13.63
N GLN A 116 -0.87 66.19 14.49
CA GLN A 116 -1.35 67.40 15.14
C GLN A 116 -1.26 67.30 16.64
N HIS A 117 -0.84 68.41 17.29
CA HIS A 117 -0.96 68.65 18.70
C HIS A 117 -2.27 69.39 19.00
N LEU A 118 -3.19 68.75 19.68
CA LEU A 118 -4.55 69.22 19.91
C LEU A 118 -4.77 69.90 21.28
N GLY A 119 -3.69 69.93 22.12
CA GLY A 119 -3.76 70.55 23.41
C GLY A 119 -3.10 69.69 24.51
N HIS A 120 -3.11 70.25 25.70
CA HIS A 120 -2.49 69.63 26.88
C HIS A 120 -3.12 70.20 28.15
N SER A 121 -2.82 69.53 29.31
CA SER A 121 -3.25 69.99 30.59
C SER A 121 -2.65 71.41 30.91
N PRO A 122 -3.32 72.22 31.73
CA PRO A 122 -2.92 73.59 31.99
C PRO A 122 -1.52 73.76 32.65
N ASP A 123 -0.96 72.67 33.25
CA ASP A 123 0.36 72.71 33.91
C ASP A 123 1.52 72.48 32.97
N LEU A 124 1.25 72.24 31.71
CA LEU A 124 2.23 72.05 30.64
C LEU A 124 2.30 73.24 29.71
N SER A 125 3.39 73.43 29.04
CA SER A 125 3.48 74.30 27.87
C SER A 125 3.40 73.45 26.58
N ASP A 126 3.10 74.08 25.46
CA ASP A 126 3.13 73.49 24.15
C ASP A 126 4.44 72.74 23.89
N GLN A 127 5.56 73.32 24.25
CA GLN A 127 6.88 72.72 24.05
C GLN A 127 7.11 71.49 24.87
N GLN A 128 6.56 71.43 26.09
CA GLN A 128 6.67 70.28 26.98
C GLN A 128 5.77 69.12 26.56
N SER A 129 4.61 69.45 26.00
CA SER A 129 3.61 68.46 25.65
C SER A 129 3.76 67.91 24.21
N LYS A 130 4.64 68.49 23.38
CA LYS A 130 4.93 68.02 22.03
C LYS A 130 6.03 66.97 22.03
N GLY A 131 5.74 65.82 21.43
CA GLY A 131 6.70 64.77 21.14
C GLY A 131 6.44 64.15 19.76
N PRO A 132 7.41 63.49 19.14
CA PRO A 132 7.16 62.77 17.92
C PRO A 132 6.13 61.67 18.16
N LEU A 133 5.45 61.23 17.13
CA LEU A 133 4.75 59.96 17.17
C LEU A 133 5.80 58.85 17.30
N VAL A 134 5.59 57.93 18.20
CA VAL A 134 6.49 56.80 18.49
C VAL A 134 5.77 55.49 18.23
N ALA A 135 6.49 54.50 17.66
CA ALA A 135 6.04 53.11 17.69
C ALA A 135 6.39 52.50 19.05
N THR A 136 5.55 51.64 19.53
CA THR A 136 5.72 50.93 20.80
C THR A 136 5.20 49.51 20.71
N ILE A 137 5.49 48.73 21.75
CA ILE A 137 4.99 47.35 21.88
C ILE A 137 3.87 47.41 22.92
N PRO A 138 2.68 46.84 22.59
CA PRO A 138 1.56 46.78 23.52
C PRO A 138 1.95 46.13 24.85
N GLY A 139 1.45 46.70 25.96
CA GLY A 139 1.64 46.16 27.27
C GLY A 139 3.10 46.05 27.75
N ALA A 140 4.01 46.86 27.15
CA ALA A 140 5.47 46.70 27.31
C ALA A 140 6.00 46.69 28.77
N TRP A 141 5.22 47.17 29.70
CA TRP A 141 5.62 47.27 31.11
C TRP A 141 4.91 46.28 32.04
N ALA A 142 3.67 45.95 31.72
CA ALA A 142 2.86 45.20 32.66
C ALA A 142 1.93 44.20 31.98
N GLY A 143 1.94 44.14 30.66
CA GLY A 143 0.86 43.51 29.91
C GLY A 143 -0.46 44.31 30.00
N ASP A 144 -1.38 44.03 29.16
CA ASP A 144 -2.70 44.64 29.12
C ASP A 144 -3.77 43.65 28.60
N ALA A 145 -5.00 44.12 28.41
CA ALA A 145 -6.09 43.32 27.88
C ALA A 145 -5.85 42.88 26.45
N LEU A 146 -5.18 43.71 25.64
CA LEU A 146 -4.87 43.37 24.25
C LEU A 146 -3.87 42.22 24.16
N ASP A 147 -2.89 42.14 25.06
CA ASP A 147 -1.95 41.01 25.16
C ASP A 147 -2.68 39.69 25.46
N ASN A 148 -3.69 39.73 26.31
CA ASN A 148 -4.48 38.54 26.60
C ASN A 148 -5.37 38.09 25.44
N LEU A 149 -5.91 39.06 24.71
CA LEU A 149 -6.74 38.74 23.53
C LEU A 149 -5.89 38.19 22.37
N TYR A 150 -4.74 38.85 22.11
CA TYR A 150 -4.00 38.61 20.86
C TYR A 150 -2.52 38.28 21.05
N ASN A 151 -2.04 38.16 22.26
CA ASN A 151 -0.63 37.85 22.56
C ASN A 151 0.37 38.68 21.73
N VAL A 152 0.15 39.98 21.65
CA VAL A 152 0.84 40.89 20.71
C VAL A 152 2.06 41.58 21.29
N GLY A 153 2.38 41.38 22.56
CA GLY A 153 3.52 42.00 23.21
C GLY A 153 3.44 41.90 24.73
N GLY A 154 4.20 42.72 25.41
CA GLY A 154 4.16 42.79 26.85
C GLY A 154 5.09 41.90 27.64
N PRO A 155 5.08 41.98 28.98
CA PRO A 155 5.93 41.16 29.82
C PRO A 155 5.49 39.70 29.81
N GLY A 156 6.45 38.78 29.84
CA GLY A 156 6.30 37.35 29.66
C GLY A 156 5.46 36.59 30.67
N GLN A 157 4.94 37.23 31.70
CA GLN A 157 4.09 36.55 32.68
C GLN A 157 2.82 35.93 32.09
N TRP A 158 2.36 36.40 30.94
CA TRP A 158 1.24 35.84 30.21
C TRP A 158 1.62 34.59 29.43
N SER A 159 2.78 34.64 28.83
CA SER A 159 3.25 33.55 27.96
C SER A 159 3.87 32.41 28.74
N ASP A 160 4.37 32.66 29.98
CA ASP A 160 4.95 31.64 30.84
C ASP A 160 4.02 31.13 31.95
N GLY A 161 2.82 31.69 32.05
CA GLY A 161 1.87 31.39 33.12
C GLY A 161 2.24 31.86 34.50
N SER A 162 3.19 32.82 34.59
CA SER A 162 3.61 33.41 35.84
C SER A 162 2.62 34.48 36.31
N GLU A 163 2.12 34.38 37.54
CA GLU A 163 1.25 35.36 38.14
C GLU A 163 2.03 36.47 38.89
N THR A 164 3.35 36.42 38.80
CA THR A 164 4.19 37.38 39.58
C THR A 164 4.62 38.56 38.72
N TRP A 165 4.38 39.76 39.24
CA TRP A 165 4.90 40.98 38.68
C TRP A 165 6.44 41.02 38.77
N HIS A 166 7.10 41.18 37.64
CA HIS A 166 8.54 41.27 37.53
C HIS A 166 8.99 42.73 37.58
N SER A 167 8.98 43.35 38.76
CA SER A 167 9.53 44.69 38.93
C SER A 167 11.05 44.68 38.80
N GLY A 168 11.55 45.59 37.94
CA GLY A 168 13.01 45.75 37.76
C GLY A 168 13.60 45.01 36.57
N LEU A 169 12.78 44.33 35.78
CA LEU A 169 13.22 43.74 34.53
C LEU A 169 13.58 44.79 33.50
N THR A 170 14.58 44.50 32.67
CA THR A 170 14.98 45.38 31.57
C THR A 170 14.29 44.86 30.28
N TYR A 171 13.30 45.63 29.81
CA TYR A 171 12.66 45.31 28.53
C TYR A 171 13.66 45.47 27.36
N PRO A 172 13.64 44.62 26.39
CA PRO A 172 12.85 43.43 26.18
C PRO A 172 13.61 42.12 26.49
N THR A 173 14.77 42.17 27.10
CA THR A 173 15.65 40.99 27.30
C THR A 173 15.12 40.01 28.34
N ASP A 174 14.30 40.43 29.23
CA ASP A 174 13.81 39.63 30.34
C ASP A 174 12.39 39.09 30.14
N TYR A 175 11.81 39.33 28.96
CA TYR A 175 10.46 38.86 28.63
C TYR A 175 10.46 37.63 27.79
N VAL A 176 9.51 36.76 28.04
CA VAL A 176 9.37 35.46 27.37
C VAL A 176 8.37 35.47 26.21
N ASN A 177 7.59 36.56 26.11
CA ASN A 177 6.61 36.68 25.02
C ASN A 177 7.29 36.57 23.66
N LYS A 178 6.79 35.66 22.82
CA LYS A 178 7.38 35.36 21.51
C LYS A 178 6.85 36.27 20.41
N ASN A 179 5.71 36.91 20.64
CA ASN A 179 5.02 37.74 19.65
C ASN A 179 5.17 39.22 19.97
N GLN A 180 6.40 39.71 19.89
CA GLN A 180 6.73 41.09 20.22
C GLN A 180 6.56 42.01 19.02
N MET A 181 5.35 42.54 18.86
CA MET A 181 4.95 43.37 17.74
C MET A 181 5.06 44.84 18.04
N ALA A 182 5.66 45.61 17.13
CA ALA A 182 5.75 47.07 17.22
C ALA A 182 4.50 47.74 16.63
N ILE A 183 3.32 47.37 17.10
CA ILE A 183 2.01 47.77 16.56
C ILE A 183 1.37 48.98 17.28
N GLY A 184 1.86 49.37 18.41
CA GLY A 184 1.38 50.53 19.16
C GLY A 184 1.89 51.82 18.56
N LEU A 185 1.02 52.85 18.48
CA LEU A 185 1.37 54.22 18.18
C LEU A 185 1.02 55.11 19.34
N ALA A 186 1.95 55.95 19.76
CA ALA A 186 1.78 56.81 20.91
C ALA A 186 2.41 58.20 20.70
N ASN A 187 1.87 59.22 21.38
CA ASN A 187 2.60 60.45 21.53
C ASN A 187 3.81 60.24 22.46
N GLY A 188 5.00 60.63 22.01
CA GLY A 188 6.23 60.43 22.78
C GLY A 188 6.23 61.09 24.16
N TYR A 189 5.49 62.16 24.36
CA TYR A 189 5.31 62.77 25.67
C TYR A 189 4.34 61.95 26.56
N ALA A 190 3.17 61.64 26.05
CA ALA A 190 2.13 60.90 26.79
C ALA A 190 2.61 59.50 27.14
N TYR A 191 3.28 58.83 26.25
CA TYR A 191 3.79 57.46 26.46
C TYR A 191 4.82 57.38 27.58
N ASN A 192 5.65 58.44 27.76
CA ASN A 192 6.70 58.44 28.78
C ASN A 192 6.20 58.89 30.16
N GLY A 193 4.91 58.91 30.40
CA GLY A 193 4.35 59.13 31.73
C GLY A 193 4.37 60.56 32.21
N GLY A 194 4.35 61.50 31.29
CA GLY A 194 4.32 62.92 31.67
C GLY A 194 5.58 63.39 32.38
N ASN A 195 6.66 62.62 32.28
CA ASN A 195 7.94 63.10 32.86
C ASN A 195 8.43 64.30 32.08
N THR A 196 8.74 65.36 32.81
CA THR A 196 9.29 66.56 32.22
C THR A 196 10.58 66.26 31.50
N TRP A 197 10.61 66.48 30.17
CA TRP A 197 11.82 66.48 29.37
C TRP A 197 12.66 67.75 29.70
N ASP A 198 13.80 67.56 30.31
CA ASP A 198 14.72 68.67 30.58
C ASP A 198 15.67 69.02 29.42
N GLY A 199 15.42 68.45 28.23
CA GLY A 199 16.22 68.57 27.01
C GLY A 199 17.38 67.56 26.92
N LYS A 200 17.59 66.72 27.92
CA LYS A 200 18.69 65.73 27.95
C LYS A 200 18.29 64.33 28.41
N LYS A 201 17.32 64.25 29.28
CA LYS A 201 16.81 63.00 29.82
C LYS A 201 15.37 63.14 30.29
N TRP A 202 14.65 62.07 30.26
CA TRP A 202 13.37 61.99 30.91
C TRP A 202 13.58 61.91 32.43
N GLY A 203 12.94 62.79 33.18
CA GLY A 203 13.00 62.76 34.66
C GLY A 203 12.34 61.44 35.14
N THR A 204 12.84 60.91 36.24
CA THR A 204 12.16 59.88 37.02
C THR A 204 10.82 60.45 37.49
N PRO A 205 9.68 59.75 37.44
CA PRO A 205 8.47 60.19 38.08
C PRO A 205 8.77 60.53 39.50
N GLY A 206 8.45 61.73 39.92
CA GLY A 206 8.63 62.14 41.33
C GLY A 206 7.89 61.16 42.20
N SER A 207 8.50 60.75 43.30
CA SER A 207 7.95 59.83 44.30
C SER A 207 6.71 60.35 45.03
N SER A 208 5.97 61.34 44.45
CA SER A 208 4.72 61.78 44.98
C SER A 208 3.63 60.84 44.62
N THR A 209 3.00 60.26 45.56
CA THR A 209 1.84 59.45 45.57
C THR A 209 0.57 60.12 44.98
N GLU A 210 0.73 61.30 44.41
CA GLU A 210 -0.37 62.04 43.79
C GLU A 210 -0.31 61.97 42.28
N PRO A 211 -1.39 61.51 41.66
CA PRO A 211 -1.57 61.53 40.16
C PRO A 211 -1.38 63.02 39.73
N THR A 212 -0.52 63.22 38.79
CA THR A 212 -0.22 64.54 38.27
C THR A 212 -1.08 64.82 37.03
N GLY A 213 -2.22 65.01 37.03
CA GLY A 213 -3.12 65.33 35.87
C GLY A 213 -2.50 65.95 34.59
N TYR A 214 -1.37 65.41 34.20
CA TYR A 214 -0.68 65.85 32.99
C TYR A 214 -1.01 65.02 31.81
N ALA A 215 -1.80 65.51 30.86
CA ALA A 215 -2.11 64.83 29.62
C ALA A 215 -1.77 65.66 28.39
N ALA A 216 -1.40 65.02 27.33
CA ALA A 216 -1.32 65.63 26.01
C ALA A 216 -2.32 64.93 25.07
N ARG A 217 -2.88 65.70 24.13
CA ARG A 217 -3.78 65.19 23.11
C ARG A 217 -3.17 65.40 21.73
N VAL A 218 -3.07 64.32 20.95
CA VAL A 218 -2.52 64.35 19.61
C VAL A 218 -3.38 63.56 18.66
N SER A 219 -3.35 63.91 17.34
CA SER A 219 -3.96 63.11 16.32
C SER A 219 -3.01 62.89 15.16
N VAL A 220 -3.22 61.81 14.44
CA VAL A 220 -2.50 61.43 13.22
C VAL A 220 -3.48 60.79 12.22
N ASP A 221 -3.37 61.17 10.96
CA ASP A 221 -4.10 60.58 9.89
C ASP A 221 -3.36 59.34 9.38
N TYR A 222 -4.09 58.27 9.11
CA TYR A 222 -3.57 57.08 8.43
C TYR A 222 -4.52 56.57 7.38
N SER A 223 -3.95 56.00 6.29
CA SER A 223 -4.71 55.35 5.22
C SER A 223 -3.95 54.15 4.74
N CYS A 224 -4.69 53.08 4.46
CA CYS A 224 -4.09 51.79 4.04
C CYS A 224 -4.61 51.32 2.72
N THR A 225 -3.73 50.73 1.89
CA THR A 225 -4.02 50.01 0.68
C THR A 225 -3.34 48.64 0.69
N ALA A 226 -3.91 47.68 -0.02
CA ALA A 226 -3.31 46.36 -0.17
C ALA A 226 -3.21 45.96 -1.66
N GLU A 227 -2.13 45.31 -2.02
CA GLU A 227 -1.85 44.83 -3.37
C GLU A 227 -1.22 43.46 -3.35
N LEU A 228 -1.70 42.57 -4.21
CA LEU A 228 -1.08 41.27 -4.47
C LEU A 228 -0.05 41.42 -5.59
N HIS A 229 1.20 41.16 -5.26
CA HIS A 229 2.34 41.12 -6.18
C HIS A 229 2.60 39.66 -6.56
N ALA A 230 2.07 39.21 -7.68
CA ALA A 230 2.22 37.83 -8.14
C ALA A 230 3.63 37.55 -8.72
N PRO A 231 4.06 36.27 -8.75
CA PRO A 231 5.40 35.87 -9.24
C PRO A 231 5.65 36.20 -10.70
N ASP A 232 4.61 36.35 -11.52
CA ASP A 232 4.69 36.76 -12.92
C ASP A 232 4.94 38.28 -13.11
N GLY A 233 5.04 39.01 -11.99
CA GLY A 233 5.23 40.46 -11.96
C GLY A 233 3.94 41.28 -12.11
N SER A 234 2.78 40.64 -12.15
CA SER A 234 1.50 41.36 -12.13
C SER A 234 1.21 41.85 -10.71
N VAL A 235 0.54 43.02 -10.65
CA VAL A 235 0.11 43.66 -9.40
C VAL A 235 -1.41 43.85 -9.48
N LYS A 236 -2.10 43.34 -8.49
CA LYS A 236 -3.57 43.41 -8.37
C LYS A 236 -3.95 44.14 -7.07
N PRO A 237 -4.83 45.14 -7.13
CA PRO A 237 -5.33 45.74 -5.90
C PRO A 237 -6.18 44.71 -5.13
N VAL A 238 -5.99 44.67 -3.83
CA VAL A 238 -6.75 43.82 -2.88
C VAL A 238 -7.62 44.75 -2.05
N PRO A 239 -8.94 44.50 -1.97
CA PRO A 239 -9.81 45.27 -1.14
C PRO A 239 -9.51 45.09 0.35
N VAL A 240 -9.41 46.18 1.08
CA VAL A 240 -9.36 46.22 2.56
C VAL A 240 -10.77 46.19 3.09
N ALA A 241 -11.16 45.21 3.89
CA ALA A 241 -12.53 45.09 4.44
C ALA A 241 -12.83 46.18 5.48
N GLY A 242 -11.81 46.66 6.16
CA GLY A 242 -11.89 47.73 7.15
C GLY A 242 -10.63 47.82 8.01
N LEU A 243 -10.64 48.83 8.88
CA LEU A 243 -9.55 49.12 9.80
C LEU A 243 -9.91 48.70 11.23
N VAL A 244 -8.92 48.22 11.98
CA VAL A 244 -9.08 47.78 13.36
C VAL A 244 -8.30 48.73 14.27
N PHE A 245 -8.84 49.08 15.44
CA PHE A 245 -8.12 49.77 16.47
C PHE A 245 -8.46 49.22 17.87
N ALA A 246 -7.48 49.25 18.76
CA ALA A 246 -7.61 48.84 20.15
C ALA A 246 -6.68 49.66 21.02
N ASP A 247 -6.93 49.70 22.33
CA ASP A 247 -5.99 50.31 23.28
C ASP A 247 -4.75 49.39 23.40
N ALA A 248 -3.60 49.91 23.03
CA ALA A 248 -2.33 49.19 23.16
C ALA A 248 -1.72 49.29 24.60
N GLU A 249 -2.29 50.11 25.43
CA GLU A 249 -2.02 50.27 26.87
C GLU A 249 -3.35 50.48 27.56
N ALA A 250 -3.45 50.04 28.77
CA ALA A 250 -4.73 50.18 29.51
C ALA A 250 -5.01 51.66 29.85
N SER A 251 -5.98 52.22 29.15
CA SER A 251 -6.49 53.55 29.49
C SER A 251 -7.08 53.60 30.90
N SER A 252 -6.96 54.73 31.56
CA SER A 252 -7.48 54.91 32.90
C SER A 252 -8.28 56.22 33.07
N ARG A 253 -9.35 56.14 33.84
CA ARG A 253 -10.07 57.32 34.35
C ARG A 253 -9.59 57.64 35.75
N ARG A 254 -9.17 58.88 35.99
CA ARG A 254 -8.62 59.33 37.26
C ARG A 254 -9.55 60.28 37.94
N TYR A 255 -10.23 59.81 38.94
CA TYR A 255 -11.09 60.65 39.77
C TYR A 255 -10.33 61.20 40.98
N GLY A 256 -10.72 62.43 41.41
CA GLY A 256 -10.31 62.99 42.64
C GLY A 256 -8.92 63.58 42.67
N ILE A 257 -8.40 63.88 41.57
CA ILE A 257 -7.11 64.59 41.44
C ILE A 257 -7.39 66.02 41.68
N LYS A 258 -6.43 66.69 42.41
CA LYS A 258 -6.38 68.09 42.81
C LYS A 258 -7.48 69.00 42.30
N SER A 259 -7.92 69.90 43.11
CA SER A 259 -9.06 70.81 42.89
C SER A 259 -8.95 71.72 41.67
N TRP A 260 -7.87 71.71 40.92
CA TRP A 260 -7.63 72.46 39.69
C TRP A 260 -7.61 71.56 38.42
N ALA A 261 -7.49 70.27 38.59
CA ALA A 261 -7.53 69.37 37.43
C ALA A 261 -8.98 69.24 36.95
N THR A 262 -9.22 69.51 35.70
CA THR A 262 -10.51 69.28 35.05
C THR A 262 -10.51 67.86 34.55
N THR A 263 -11.64 67.22 34.55
CA THR A 263 -11.84 65.88 34.01
C THR A 263 -11.42 65.78 32.53
N GLU A 264 -11.36 66.90 31.82
CA GLU A 264 -10.91 66.96 30.45
C GLU A 264 -9.48 66.46 30.27
N TRP A 265 -8.58 66.63 31.24
CA TRP A 265 -7.15 66.28 31.13
C TRP A 265 -6.73 65.17 32.08
N THR A 266 -7.64 64.50 32.72
CA THR A 266 -7.31 63.44 33.70
C THR A 266 -7.63 62.05 33.18
N ASP A 267 -8.47 61.98 32.14
CA ASP A 267 -8.87 60.71 31.55
C ASP A 267 -8.02 60.38 30.31
N GLU A 268 -7.59 59.16 30.24
CA GLU A 268 -6.92 58.59 29.08
C GLU A 268 -7.97 57.94 28.16
N TRP A 269 -7.81 58.11 26.88
CA TRP A 269 -8.70 57.55 25.88
C TRP A 269 -8.03 57.52 24.51
N ILE A 270 -8.54 56.61 23.65
CA ILE A 270 -8.23 56.54 22.21
C ILE A 270 -9.51 56.83 21.43
N GLN A 271 -9.36 57.37 20.22
CA GLN A 271 -10.49 57.72 19.35
C GLN A 271 -10.10 57.53 17.90
N ALA A 272 -11.00 57.02 17.09
CA ALA A 272 -10.87 57.03 15.66
C ALA A 272 -12.02 57.81 15.02
N SER A 273 -11.73 58.54 13.92
CA SER A 273 -12.72 59.25 13.13
C SER A 273 -12.42 59.11 11.66
N THR A 274 -13.45 59.01 10.84
CA THR A 274 -13.33 58.91 9.37
C THR A 274 -14.45 59.69 8.65
N ASP A 275 -14.16 60.18 7.44
CA ASP A 275 -15.11 60.80 6.56
C ASP A 275 -15.80 59.80 5.61
N GLN A 276 -15.47 58.52 5.75
CA GLN A 276 -16.08 57.43 4.96
C GLN A 276 -17.34 56.91 5.67
N ASP A 277 -18.22 56.29 4.88
CA ASP A 277 -19.35 55.55 5.43
C ASP A 277 -18.77 54.34 6.22
N VAL A 278 -19.03 54.30 7.51
CA VAL A 278 -18.47 53.30 8.41
C VAL A 278 -19.53 52.68 9.32
N THR A 279 -19.44 51.37 9.52
CA THR A 279 -20.14 50.70 10.61
C THR A 279 -19.13 50.34 11.70
N TRP A 280 -19.32 50.91 12.89
CA TRP A 280 -18.49 50.54 14.04
C TRP A 280 -18.94 49.22 14.63
N ARG A 281 -17.99 48.31 14.84
CA ARG A 281 -18.31 47.01 15.44
C ARG A 281 -17.34 46.65 16.55
N VAL A 282 -17.85 45.98 17.59
CA VAL A 282 -17.05 45.33 18.61
C VAL A 282 -16.64 43.95 18.09
N LEU A 283 -15.35 43.72 17.93
CA LEU A 283 -14.82 42.41 17.62
C LEU A 283 -14.68 41.57 18.89
N ASP A 284 -13.94 42.06 19.85
CA ASP A 284 -13.65 41.41 21.13
C ASP A 284 -13.62 42.36 22.27
N THR A 285 -13.79 41.86 23.50
CA THR A 285 -13.64 42.63 24.73
C THR A 285 -12.92 41.82 25.78
N MET A 286 -12.07 42.46 26.55
CA MET A 286 -11.33 41.86 27.65
C MET A 286 -11.24 42.82 28.86
N ARG A 287 -11.26 42.27 30.05
CA ARG A 287 -10.95 42.96 31.29
C ARG A 287 -10.33 42.00 32.30
N SER A 288 -9.54 42.54 33.21
CA SER A 288 -9.10 41.78 34.36
C SER A 288 -10.28 41.41 35.25
N ASP A 289 -10.26 40.27 35.85
CA ASP A 289 -11.24 39.85 36.85
C ASP A 289 -10.62 39.85 38.28
N PRO A 290 -11.15 40.49 39.27
CA PRO A 290 -12.30 41.41 39.25
C PRO A 290 -11.89 42.89 39.05
N CYS A 291 -12.19 43.44 37.87
CA CYS A 291 -11.99 44.85 37.62
C CYS A 291 -13.23 45.62 38.09
N VAL A 292 -13.16 46.18 39.30
CA VAL A 292 -14.29 46.93 39.89
C VAL A 292 -13.91 48.37 40.19
N SER A 293 -14.83 49.29 40.00
CA SER A 293 -14.65 50.69 40.33
C SER A 293 -14.48 50.89 41.84
N ARG A 294 -13.48 51.68 42.19
CA ARG A 294 -13.21 52.07 43.57
C ARG A 294 -14.39 52.80 44.21
N ASN A 295 -15.11 53.62 43.44
CA ASN A 295 -16.19 54.45 43.92
C ASN A 295 -17.53 53.72 43.97
N THR A 296 -17.84 52.92 42.95
CA THR A 296 -19.16 52.35 42.80
C THR A 296 -19.21 50.87 43.14
N GLY A 297 -18.07 50.20 43.20
CA GLY A 297 -17.96 48.75 43.40
C GLY A 297 -18.52 47.92 42.24
N LYS A 298 -18.87 48.56 41.13
CA LYS A 298 -19.38 47.91 39.91
C LYS A 298 -18.20 47.49 39.04
N GLN A 299 -18.40 46.49 38.21
CA GLN A 299 -17.44 46.12 37.20
C GLN A 299 -17.21 47.31 36.24
N VAL A 300 -15.93 47.60 35.96
CA VAL A 300 -15.54 48.62 34.99
C VAL A 300 -15.54 47.96 33.61
N THR A 301 -16.10 48.63 32.63
CA THR A 301 -16.19 48.21 31.23
C THR A 301 -15.59 49.30 30.34
N ALA A 302 -15.51 49.06 29.04
CA ALA A 302 -15.11 50.08 28.08
C ALA A 302 -16.32 50.71 27.42
N ASP A 303 -16.42 52.05 27.53
CA ASP A 303 -17.43 52.83 26.86
C ASP A 303 -16.97 53.16 25.44
N ALA A 304 -17.76 52.79 24.45
CA ALA A 304 -17.63 53.22 23.08
C ALA A 304 -18.54 54.45 22.84
N GLU A 305 -17.95 55.62 22.88
CA GLU A 305 -18.67 56.89 22.70
C GLU A 305 -18.74 57.28 21.24
N VAL A 306 -19.93 57.15 20.62
CA VAL A 306 -20.15 57.55 19.23
C VAL A 306 -20.59 59.04 19.17
N SER A 307 -19.97 59.76 18.25
CA SER A 307 -20.26 61.20 18.05
C SER A 307 -20.14 61.59 16.56
N ASP A 308 -20.27 62.85 16.23
CA ASP A 308 -20.13 63.42 14.91
C ASP A 308 -20.98 62.70 13.84
N GLY A 309 -22.23 62.43 14.17
CA GLY A 309 -23.17 61.77 13.22
C GLY A 309 -22.82 60.29 12.94
N GLY A 310 -22.00 59.64 13.77
CA GLY A 310 -21.56 58.25 13.53
C GLY A 310 -20.16 58.11 12.97
N HIS A 311 -19.48 59.25 12.66
CA HIS A 311 -18.16 59.24 12.05
C HIS A 311 -16.98 59.18 13.03
N THR A 312 -17.27 59.28 14.33
CA THR A 312 -16.26 59.29 15.37
C THR A 312 -16.65 58.32 16.47
N LEU A 313 -15.71 57.48 16.90
CA LEU A 313 -15.84 56.58 18.03
C LEU A 313 -14.65 56.79 18.96
N ARG A 314 -14.92 57.07 20.26
CA ARG A 314 -13.94 57.14 21.34
C ARG A 314 -14.11 55.90 22.23
N LEU A 315 -12.99 55.28 22.58
CA LEU A 315 -12.95 54.17 23.52
C LEU A 315 -12.29 54.64 24.82
N MET A 316 -12.93 54.40 25.94
CA MET A 316 -12.42 54.73 27.27
C MET A 316 -13.05 53.86 28.35
N PRO A 317 -12.43 53.69 29.52
CA PRO A 317 -13.03 52.98 30.65
C PRO A 317 -14.33 53.67 31.11
N SER A 318 -15.35 52.87 31.46
CA SER A 318 -16.65 53.38 31.91
C SER A 318 -16.61 54.09 33.27
N ASP A 319 -15.65 53.79 34.08
CA ASP A 319 -15.44 54.37 35.43
C ASP A 319 -13.95 54.49 35.71
N GLU A 320 -13.59 54.87 36.93
CA GLU A 320 -12.19 54.95 37.35
C GLU A 320 -11.47 53.62 37.31
N GLU A 321 -10.12 53.67 37.34
CA GLU A 321 -9.23 52.53 37.29
C GLU A 321 -9.68 51.36 38.20
N CYS A 322 -9.56 50.15 37.70
CA CYS A 322 -9.89 48.92 38.42
C CYS A 322 -9.16 48.85 39.78
N VAL A 323 -9.89 48.59 40.83
CA VAL A 323 -9.30 48.35 42.15
C VAL A 323 -9.32 46.85 42.46
N TYR A 324 -8.16 46.31 42.67
CA TYR A 324 -8.06 44.90 43.11
C TYR A 324 -8.34 44.78 44.61
N GLN A 325 -9.23 43.90 44.99
CA GLN A 325 -9.72 43.73 46.35
C GLN A 325 -8.73 43.04 47.32
N SER A 326 -7.47 42.98 47.10
CA SER A 326 -6.53 42.37 48.05
C SER A 326 -5.56 43.40 48.58
N GLY A 327 -5.87 43.90 49.77
CA GLY A 327 -4.99 44.40 50.77
C GLY A 327 -3.82 45.29 50.38
N GLY A 328 -4.05 46.54 50.03
CA GLY A 328 -3.13 47.65 50.40
C GLY A 328 -1.82 47.78 49.59
N SER A 329 -1.66 47.16 48.47
CA SER A 329 -0.57 47.41 47.55
C SER A 329 -1.07 47.34 46.14
N TYR A 330 -0.63 48.21 45.24
CA TYR A 330 -0.90 48.22 43.81
C TYR A 330 -0.20 47.04 43.13
N SER A 331 -0.45 45.84 43.59
CA SER A 331 -0.08 44.66 42.87
C SER A 331 -1.27 44.32 41.94
N ARG A 332 -1.14 44.66 40.68
CA ARG A 332 -2.04 44.14 39.65
C ARG A 332 -1.87 42.63 39.64
N PRO A 333 -2.85 41.81 40.06
CA PRO A 333 -2.76 40.40 39.79
C PRO A 333 -2.78 40.24 38.28
N ASN A 334 -1.82 39.53 37.77
CA ASN A 334 -1.74 39.12 36.37
C ASN A 334 -1.50 40.24 35.33
N GLY A 335 -1.04 41.43 35.76
CA GLY A 335 -0.65 42.50 34.88
C GLY A 335 -1.75 42.98 33.89
N LEU A 336 -2.94 42.44 34.02
CA LEU A 336 -4.07 42.85 33.17
C LEU A 336 -4.38 44.35 33.47
N GLY A 337 -4.40 45.08 32.38
CA GLY A 337 -4.80 46.49 32.42
C GLY A 337 -6.28 46.69 32.72
N GLY A 338 -6.76 47.89 32.44
CA GLY A 338 -8.17 48.19 32.44
C GLY A 338 -8.95 47.40 31.40
N PRO A 339 -10.27 47.60 31.31
CA PRO A 339 -11.07 47.01 30.27
C PRO A 339 -10.66 47.58 28.91
N ASP A 340 -10.63 46.70 27.90
CA ASP A 340 -10.37 47.03 26.52
C ASP A 340 -11.41 46.42 25.57
N ALA A 341 -11.60 47.04 24.42
CA ALA A 341 -12.40 46.53 23.32
C ALA A 341 -11.68 46.70 21.99
N VAL A 342 -11.65 45.65 21.21
CA VAL A 342 -11.13 45.69 19.84
C VAL A 342 -12.25 46.12 18.92
N MET A 343 -12.05 47.27 18.26
CA MET A 343 -13.04 47.94 17.45
C MET A 343 -12.71 47.80 15.97
N PHE A 344 -13.72 47.52 15.17
CA PHE A 344 -13.62 47.37 13.72
C PHE A 344 -14.39 48.51 13.03
N MET A 345 -13.70 49.22 12.15
CA MET A 345 -14.27 50.26 11.27
C MET A 345 -14.59 49.63 9.93
N GLU A 346 -15.72 48.87 9.86
CA GLU A 346 -16.13 48.17 8.62
C GLU A 346 -16.33 49.19 7.48
N GLY A 347 -15.61 48.94 6.36
CA GLY A 347 -15.66 49.78 5.17
C GLY A 347 -14.69 50.95 5.13
N ALA A 348 -13.98 51.26 6.24
CA ALA A 348 -12.99 52.34 6.27
C ALA A 348 -11.61 51.82 5.79
N THR A 349 -10.95 52.62 4.94
CA THR A 349 -9.56 52.44 4.47
C THR A 349 -8.66 53.60 4.95
N LYS A 350 -9.25 54.62 5.55
CA LYS A 350 -8.57 55.79 6.14
C LYS A 350 -9.27 56.26 7.39
N ALA A 351 -8.51 56.73 8.34
CA ALA A 351 -9.04 57.35 9.55
C ALA A 351 -8.04 58.34 10.16
N THR A 352 -8.53 59.23 11.01
CA THR A 352 -7.72 60.01 11.96
C THR A 352 -7.82 59.38 13.31
N VAL A 353 -6.70 58.94 13.86
CA VAL A 353 -6.62 58.44 15.24
C VAL A 353 -6.21 59.57 16.14
N THR A 354 -6.92 59.72 17.26
CA THR A 354 -6.65 60.68 18.33
C THR A 354 -6.39 59.92 19.62
N MET A 355 -5.40 60.31 20.34
CA MET A 355 -5.11 59.73 21.65
C MET A 355 -4.86 60.82 22.68
N GLN A 356 -5.35 60.65 23.89
CA GLN A 356 -5.08 61.49 25.04
C GLN A 356 -4.58 60.63 26.20
N GLY A 357 -3.47 61.01 26.79
CA GLY A 357 -2.96 60.24 27.90
C GLY A 357 -1.83 60.95 28.65
N SER A 358 -1.52 60.44 29.83
CA SER A 358 -0.47 60.89 30.72
C SER A 358 0.46 59.76 31.21
N GLY A 359 0.45 58.62 30.65
CA GLY A 359 1.31 57.54 31.04
C GLY A 359 1.07 56.31 30.15
N TYR A 360 1.99 55.96 29.28
CA TYR A 360 1.94 54.78 28.44
C TYR A 360 0.66 54.61 27.63
N SER A 361 0.02 55.71 27.20
CA SER A 361 -1.18 55.66 26.35
C SER A 361 -0.78 55.48 24.88
N ALA A 362 -1.25 54.40 24.29
CA ALA A 362 -0.97 54.04 22.89
C ALA A 362 -2.18 53.37 22.23
N VAL A 363 -2.26 53.49 20.92
CA VAL A 363 -3.26 52.77 20.11
C VAL A 363 -2.59 51.72 19.25
N ALA A 364 -3.12 50.52 19.21
CA ALA A 364 -2.78 49.49 18.25
C ALA A 364 -3.72 49.61 17.04
N LEU A 365 -3.15 49.46 15.84
CA LEU A 365 -3.86 49.55 14.59
C LEU A 365 -3.68 48.28 13.79
N GLY A 366 -4.75 47.83 13.17
CA GLY A 366 -4.79 46.65 12.30
C GLY A 366 -5.73 46.85 11.11
N LEU A 367 -5.79 45.86 10.27
CA LEU A 367 -6.75 45.81 9.19
C LEU A 367 -7.17 44.39 8.91
N ILE A 368 -8.27 44.22 8.18
CA ILE A 368 -8.75 42.93 7.70
C ILE A 368 -8.69 42.95 6.17
N VAL A 369 -7.88 42.05 5.63
CA VAL A 369 -7.90 41.61 4.25
C VAL A 369 -8.36 40.17 4.28
N ALA A 370 -9.62 39.96 3.89
CA ALA A 370 -10.21 38.64 3.97
C ALA A 370 -9.63 37.72 2.85
N THR A 371 -8.94 36.72 3.28
CA THR A 371 -8.41 35.64 2.47
C THR A 371 -8.81 34.39 3.18
N ASP A 372 -9.40 33.51 2.45
CA ASP A 372 -9.63 32.14 2.84
C ASP A 372 -8.48 31.27 2.33
N PHE A 373 -7.96 30.35 3.14
CA PHE A 373 -6.85 29.48 2.79
C PHE A 373 -7.21 28.04 3.10
N GLY A 374 -6.81 27.12 2.21
CA GLY A 374 -6.80 25.72 2.57
C GLY A 374 -5.62 25.40 3.50
N ASP A 375 -5.80 24.47 4.40
CA ASP A 375 -4.93 24.17 5.53
C ASP A 375 -4.22 22.80 5.48
N ALA A 376 -4.35 22.05 4.36
CA ALA A 376 -3.58 20.83 4.12
C ALA A 376 -2.07 21.06 4.37
N PRO A 377 -1.29 19.99 4.66
CA PRO A 377 0.14 20.10 4.93
C PRO A 377 0.92 20.93 3.90
N GLU A 378 1.99 21.58 4.32
CA GLU A 378 2.81 22.49 3.50
C GLU A 378 3.24 21.91 2.14
N SER A 379 3.39 20.58 2.04
CA SER A 379 3.76 19.90 0.79
C SER A 379 2.73 20.08 -0.33
N TYR A 380 1.45 20.32 0.01
CA TYR A 380 0.37 20.56 -0.96
C TYR A 380 0.31 22.01 -1.45
N GLY A 381 1.23 22.85 -0.96
CA GLY A 381 1.45 24.21 -1.44
C GLY A 381 0.39 25.21 -0.96
N TYR A 382 0.70 26.48 -1.18
CA TYR A 382 -0.18 27.59 -0.82
C TYR A 382 -1.41 27.62 -1.73
N SER A 383 -2.60 27.71 -1.10
CA SER A 383 -3.87 27.82 -1.80
C SER A 383 -4.80 28.75 -1.06
N GLY A 384 -5.48 29.64 -1.76
CA GLY A 384 -6.42 30.52 -1.11
C GLY A 384 -7.30 31.27 -2.12
N ALA A 385 -8.25 31.98 -1.59
CA ALA A 385 -9.17 32.83 -2.31
C ALA A 385 -9.39 34.16 -1.58
N LEU A 386 -9.38 35.25 -2.30
CA LEU A 386 -9.77 36.56 -1.76
C LEU A 386 -11.29 36.65 -1.75
N PHE A 387 -11.85 37.22 -0.68
CA PHE A 387 -13.28 37.47 -0.64
C PHE A 387 -13.64 38.82 0.03
N GLN A 388 -14.87 39.26 -0.14
CA GLN A 388 -15.40 40.46 0.49
C GLN A 388 -16.38 40.05 1.60
N PRO A 389 -15.94 40.03 2.87
CA PRO A 389 -16.80 39.65 3.97
C PRO A 389 -17.90 40.69 4.21
N LYS A 390 -19.02 40.19 4.66
CA LYS A 390 -20.07 40.96 5.31
C LYS A 390 -20.02 40.67 6.80
N TRP A 391 -20.52 41.60 7.58
CA TRP A 391 -20.51 41.50 9.02
C TRP A 391 -21.89 41.60 9.62
N LYS A 392 -22.15 40.88 10.69
CA LYS A 392 -23.38 40.94 11.48
C LYS A 392 -23.04 40.99 12.96
N GLY A 393 -23.87 41.70 13.73
CA GLY A 393 -23.63 41.86 15.17
C GLY A 393 -22.53 42.87 15.49
N GLY A 394 -22.24 43.08 16.72
CA GLY A 394 -21.18 43.98 17.20
C GLY A 394 -21.42 45.46 16.93
N GLU A 395 -22.55 45.89 16.37
CA GLU A 395 -22.79 47.25 15.90
C GLU A 395 -22.91 48.23 17.03
N VAL A 396 -22.21 49.38 16.90
CA VAL A 396 -22.22 50.49 17.79
C VAL A 396 -22.61 51.74 17.02
N SER A 397 -23.80 52.23 17.25
CA SER A 397 -24.34 53.40 16.59
C SER A 397 -24.65 54.57 17.59
N ALA A 398 -24.54 54.33 18.86
CA ALA A 398 -24.69 55.30 19.93
C ALA A 398 -23.71 54.96 21.06
N THR A 399 -23.46 55.91 21.95
CA THR A 399 -22.60 55.67 23.15
C THR A 399 -23.17 54.47 23.91
N THR A 400 -22.32 53.48 24.12
CA THR A 400 -22.67 52.21 24.73
C THR A 400 -21.50 51.58 25.46
N ASP A 401 -21.78 50.72 26.40
CA ASP A 401 -20.84 49.81 26.99
C ASP A 401 -20.46 48.68 25.97
N ALA A 402 -19.21 48.66 25.51
CA ALA A 402 -18.75 47.66 24.50
C ALA A 402 -18.94 46.23 24.98
N PHE A 403 -18.82 45.95 26.29
CA PHE A 403 -19.06 44.63 26.87
C PHE A 403 -20.51 44.20 26.85
N GLY A 404 -21.43 45.18 26.76
CA GLY A 404 -22.87 44.94 26.63
C GLY A 404 -23.33 44.66 25.21
N VAL A 405 -22.49 44.84 24.20
CA VAL A 405 -22.82 44.57 22.80
C VAL A 405 -22.83 43.07 22.54
N GLN A 406 -24.03 42.52 22.23
CA GLN A 406 -24.20 41.09 21.96
C GLN A 406 -25.25 40.89 20.87
N PRO A 407 -25.04 40.00 19.94
CA PRO A 407 -23.76 39.27 19.72
C PRO A 407 -22.64 40.20 19.28
N GLN A 408 -21.40 39.83 19.56
CA GLN A 408 -20.24 40.50 18.98
C GLN A 408 -20.20 40.28 17.46
N ALA A 409 -19.38 41.07 16.76
CA ALA A 409 -19.28 40.95 15.31
C ALA A 409 -18.90 39.55 14.85
N THR A 410 -19.52 39.10 13.77
CA THR A 410 -19.22 37.81 13.12
C THR A 410 -19.17 38.04 11.61
N MET A 411 -18.18 37.47 10.94
CA MET A 411 -18.07 37.43 9.50
C MET A 411 -19.12 36.49 8.85
N TYR A 412 -19.51 36.79 7.63
CA TYR A 412 -20.25 35.89 6.75
C TYR A 412 -20.10 36.37 5.30
N LEU A 413 -20.40 35.48 4.35
CA LEU A 413 -20.49 35.86 2.95
C LEU A 413 -21.92 36.20 2.51
N ASP A 414 -22.02 37.12 1.54
CA ASP A 414 -23.28 37.40 0.87
C ASP A 414 -23.67 36.17 0.03
N GLN A 415 -24.98 35.83 0.02
CA GLN A 415 -25.54 34.72 -0.75
C GLN A 415 -25.21 34.73 -2.26
N SER A 416 -24.79 35.85 -2.81
CA SER A 416 -24.38 36.00 -4.20
C SER A 416 -22.88 35.77 -4.43
N ALA A 417 -22.09 35.67 -3.37
CA ALA A 417 -20.66 35.40 -3.44
C ALA A 417 -20.43 33.88 -3.68
N PRO A 418 -19.45 33.53 -4.52
CA PRO A 418 -19.09 32.13 -4.68
C PRO A 418 -18.47 31.61 -3.40
N ARG A 419 -19.06 30.56 -2.85
CA ARG A 419 -18.54 29.86 -1.68
C ARG A 419 -18.87 28.36 -1.72
N LEU A 420 -18.08 27.58 -1.06
CA LEU A 420 -18.33 26.21 -0.66
C LEU A 420 -19.14 26.25 0.63
N GLY A 421 -19.87 25.20 0.97
CA GLY A 421 -20.61 25.10 2.21
C GLY A 421 -21.53 26.27 2.60
N GLU A 422 -21.65 26.47 3.89
CA GLU A 422 -22.46 27.55 4.49
C GLU A 422 -21.62 28.67 5.13
N ARG A 423 -20.38 28.38 5.48
CA ARG A 423 -19.49 29.22 6.28
C ARG A 423 -18.22 29.54 5.51
N ILE A 424 -17.53 30.55 5.99
CA ILE A 424 -16.20 30.96 5.57
C ILE A 424 -15.61 31.82 6.68
N ASP A 425 -14.36 31.68 6.95
CA ASP A 425 -13.65 32.64 7.80
C ASP A 425 -12.50 33.34 7.02
N ALA A 426 -11.74 34.16 7.71
CA ALA A 426 -10.66 34.91 7.05
C ALA A 426 -9.37 34.76 7.84
N GLU A 427 -8.39 34.12 7.21
CA GLU A 427 -7.10 33.97 7.80
C GLU A 427 -6.11 35.00 7.27
N GLY A 428 -5.24 35.40 8.17
CA GLY A 428 -4.12 36.28 7.82
C GLY A 428 -2.98 35.55 7.11
N ARG A 429 -2.95 34.24 7.21
CA ARG A 429 -1.92 33.38 6.64
C ARG A 429 -2.47 31.94 6.52
N GLN A 430 -1.89 31.17 5.65
CA GLN A 430 -2.20 29.75 5.60
C GLN A 430 -1.68 29.02 6.85
N LEU A 431 -2.52 28.25 7.48
CA LEU A 431 -2.25 27.52 8.72
C LEU A 431 -2.15 26.02 8.44
N PHE A 432 -1.05 25.60 7.82
CA PHE A 432 -0.81 24.19 7.49
C PHE A 432 -0.93 23.28 8.70
N SER A 433 -1.72 22.24 8.56
CA SER A 433 -1.94 21.25 9.62
C SER A 433 -1.87 19.81 9.09
N ALA A 434 -1.66 18.85 9.99
CA ALA A 434 -1.64 17.44 9.65
C ALA A 434 -3.04 16.79 9.67
N ASP A 435 -4.03 17.49 10.11
CA ASP A 435 -5.43 17.06 10.19
C ASP A 435 -6.35 17.83 9.26
N ALA A 436 -5.83 18.83 8.55
CA ALA A 436 -6.57 19.76 7.74
C ALA A 436 -7.71 20.44 8.54
N HIS A 437 -7.31 21.03 9.71
CA HIS A 437 -8.13 21.80 10.61
C HIS A 437 -7.26 22.87 11.30
N GLY A 438 -6.26 23.40 10.61
CA GLY A 438 -5.26 24.29 11.21
C GLY A 438 -5.81 25.67 11.58
N ASP A 439 -6.78 26.16 10.86
CA ASP A 439 -7.50 27.41 11.07
C ASP A 439 -8.64 27.23 12.08
N ASP A 440 -9.32 26.12 12.10
CA ASP A 440 -10.41 25.79 13.01
C ASP A 440 -10.00 25.74 14.48
N ASP A 441 -8.75 25.42 14.79
CA ASP A 441 -8.24 25.36 16.17
C ASP A 441 -8.40 26.69 16.91
N ASN A 442 -8.45 27.82 16.19
CA ASN A 442 -8.59 29.15 16.70
C ASN A 442 -9.85 29.88 16.18
N ALA A 443 -10.56 29.27 15.23
CA ALA A 443 -11.75 29.84 14.61
C ALA A 443 -13.01 29.74 15.49
N LEU A 444 -14.00 30.48 15.11
CA LEU A 444 -15.31 30.47 15.77
C LEU A 444 -16.16 29.28 15.33
N PHE A 445 -15.78 28.63 14.24
CA PHE A 445 -16.51 27.55 13.61
C PHE A 445 -15.63 26.89 12.54
N ASP A 446 -15.89 25.66 12.28
CA ASP A 446 -15.38 24.80 11.22
C ASP A 446 -16.04 25.25 9.90
N ASP A 447 -15.28 25.68 8.91
CA ASP A 447 -15.74 26.06 7.56
C ASP A 447 -15.43 25.02 6.48
N GLU A 448 -14.80 23.90 6.81
CA GLU A 448 -14.75 22.71 5.98
C GLU A 448 -16.11 21.99 5.96
N ASP A 449 -17.16 22.70 5.51
CA ASP A 449 -18.55 22.27 5.64
C ASP A 449 -19.27 21.95 4.31
N ALA A 450 -18.56 21.99 3.17
CA ALA A 450 -19.17 21.69 1.87
C ALA A 450 -19.42 20.19 1.68
N ILE A 451 -18.56 19.32 2.21
CA ILE A 451 -18.67 17.87 2.07
C ILE A 451 -19.00 17.23 3.42
N ASP A 452 -20.07 16.43 3.44
CA ASP A 452 -20.39 15.60 4.61
C ASP A 452 -19.36 14.44 4.74
N THR A 453 -18.27 14.69 5.44
CA THR A 453 -17.20 13.71 5.66
C THR A 453 -17.65 12.48 6.44
N SER A 454 -18.81 12.54 7.11
CA SER A 454 -19.37 11.39 7.82
C SER A 454 -19.77 10.26 6.86
N LEU A 455 -20.00 10.58 5.58
CA LEU A 455 -20.27 9.60 4.52
C LEU A 455 -19.03 8.76 4.15
N TRP A 456 -17.84 9.21 4.53
CA TRP A 456 -16.60 8.47 4.31
C TRP A 456 -16.26 7.52 5.47
N ASP A 457 -17.27 6.91 6.09
CA ASP A 457 -17.02 5.95 7.17
C ASP A 457 -16.03 4.89 6.72
N GLY A 458 -14.82 4.98 7.28
CA GLY A 458 -13.69 4.17 6.92
C GLY A 458 -12.92 4.58 5.66
N GLY A 459 -13.21 5.72 5.02
CA GLY A 459 -12.46 6.31 3.91
C GLY A 459 -13.17 6.26 2.55
N ILE A 460 -12.60 6.98 1.58
CA ILE A 460 -13.05 6.99 0.18
C ILE A 460 -12.81 5.61 -0.43
N ARG A 461 -13.88 4.99 -0.90
CA ARG A 461 -13.86 3.64 -1.46
C ARG A 461 -13.84 3.70 -2.96
N THR A 462 -12.75 3.24 -3.56
CA THR A 462 -12.57 3.31 -5.01
C THR A 462 -11.70 2.15 -5.53
N ALA A 463 -11.38 2.17 -6.82
CA ALA A 463 -10.50 1.19 -7.45
C ALA A 463 -9.71 1.83 -8.59
N PRO A 464 -8.54 1.31 -8.96
CA PRO A 464 -7.78 1.79 -10.12
C PRO A 464 -8.66 1.84 -11.39
N GLY A 465 -8.65 2.99 -12.04
CA GLY A 465 -9.43 3.20 -13.27
C GLY A 465 -10.94 3.37 -13.07
N ALA A 466 -11.45 3.32 -11.85
CA ALA A 466 -12.84 3.64 -11.54
C ALA A 466 -13.13 5.14 -11.70
N THR A 467 -14.41 5.50 -11.69
CA THR A 467 -14.85 6.88 -11.52
C THR A 467 -15.30 7.06 -10.09
N HIS A 468 -14.71 8.02 -9.39
CA HIS A 468 -15.12 8.45 -8.07
C HIS A 468 -15.92 9.75 -8.18
N THR A 469 -16.96 9.91 -7.38
CA THR A 469 -17.78 11.12 -7.37
C THR A 469 -18.05 11.56 -5.95
N GLU A 470 -17.94 12.89 -5.72
CA GLU A 470 -18.33 13.53 -4.48
C GLU A 470 -19.36 14.62 -4.75
N SER A 471 -20.37 14.68 -3.92
CA SER A 471 -21.37 15.74 -3.96
C SER A 471 -21.14 16.70 -2.81
N LEU A 472 -21.12 17.97 -3.13
CA LEU A 472 -20.87 19.04 -2.17
C LEU A 472 -21.91 20.14 -2.26
N THR A 473 -22.03 20.90 -1.20
CA THR A 473 -22.81 22.11 -1.13
C THR A 473 -21.98 23.30 -1.61
N CYS A 474 -22.61 24.24 -2.27
CA CYS A 474 -21.96 25.46 -2.71
C CYS A 474 -23.00 26.55 -2.95
N GLU A 475 -22.62 27.81 -2.90
CA GLU A 475 -23.52 28.94 -3.19
C GLU A 475 -22.85 29.94 -4.13
N GLY A 476 -23.70 30.79 -4.75
CA GLY A 476 -23.23 31.80 -5.68
C GLY A 476 -22.88 31.25 -7.06
N ALA A 477 -22.44 32.14 -7.96
CA ALA A 477 -22.03 31.77 -9.30
C ALA A 477 -20.52 31.53 -9.34
N GLY A 478 -20.13 30.30 -9.64
CA GLY A 478 -18.71 29.89 -9.72
C GLY A 478 -18.59 28.50 -10.30
N LYS A 479 -17.36 28.10 -10.55
CA LYS A 479 -16.98 26.71 -10.88
C LYS A 479 -16.24 26.10 -9.71
N VAL A 480 -16.51 24.82 -9.50
CA VAL A 480 -15.89 24.01 -8.47
C VAL A 480 -14.96 22.99 -9.15
N ALA A 481 -13.79 22.80 -8.60
CA ALA A 481 -12.88 21.73 -8.94
C ALA A 481 -12.27 21.15 -7.66
N GLY A 482 -11.96 19.85 -7.68
CA GLY A 482 -11.33 19.18 -6.56
C GLY A 482 -10.10 18.40 -6.99
N TRP A 483 -9.18 18.18 -6.08
CA TRP A 483 -8.00 17.34 -6.21
C TRP A 483 -7.97 16.35 -5.06
N ILE A 484 -7.62 15.11 -5.35
CA ILE A 484 -7.38 14.08 -4.33
C ILE A 484 -6.02 13.49 -4.64
N ASP A 485 -5.09 13.54 -3.68
CA ASP A 485 -3.78 12.88 -3.80
C ASP A 485 -3.98 11.36 -3.72
N TRP A 486 -4.32 10.77 -4.89
CA TRP A 486 -4.64 9.36 -5.01
C TRP A 486 -3.45 8.44 -4.76
N ASN A 487 -2.25 8.87 -5.12
CA ASN A 487 -1.02 8.08 -4.99
C ASN A 487 -0.28 8.35 -3.68
N ASN A 488 -0.77 9.31 -2.88
CA ASN A 488 -0.22 9.75 -1.60
C ASN A 488 1.27 10.10 -1.71
N ASN A 489 1.60 10.92 -2.71
CA ASN A 489 2.95 11.43 -2.93
C ASN A 489 3.21 12.77 -2.23
N GLY A 490 2.17 13.38 -1.65
CA GLY A 490 2.22 14.62 -0.88
C GLY A 490 2.05 15.90 -1.70
N VAL A 491 1.56 15.80 -2.93
CA VAL A 491 1.23 16.92 -3.82
C VAL A 491 -0.04 16.59 -4.61
N PHE A 492 -0.72 17.61 -5.14
CA PHE A 492 -1.85 17.42 -6.04
C PHE A 492 -1.38 17.49 -7.51
N ASP A 493 -1.37 16.36 -8.18
CA ASP A 493 -0.98 16.24 -9.59
C ASP A 493 -2.11 16.61 -10.58
N ASP A 494 -1.76 16.97 -11.82
CA ASP A 494 -2.76 17.27 -12.86
C ASP A 494 -3.71 16.08 -13.16
N THR A 495 -3.27 14.84 -12.91
CA THR A 495 -4.07 13.61 -13.10
C THR A 495 -5.03 13.32 -11.96
N GLU A 496 -4.94 14.08 -10.88
CA GLU A 496 -5.72 13.93 -9.65
C GLU A 496 -6.84 14.94 -9.54
N LYS A 497 -6.95 15.80 -10.55
CA LYS A 497 -7.98 16.81 -10.66
C LYS A 497 -9.32 16.22 -11.12
N SER A 498 -10.41 16.70 -10.54
CA SER A 498 -11.77 16.41 -11.01
C SER A 498 -12.11 17.17 -12.29
N ASP A 499 -13.25 16.86 -12.87
CA ASP A 499 -13.91 17.75 -13.80
C ASP A 499 -14.25 19.08 -13.12
N GLU A 500 -14.15 20.21 -13.85
CA GLU A 500 -14.63 21.52 -13.37
C GLU A 500 -16.12 21.66 -13.65
N VAL A 501 -16.92 21.81 -12.61
CA VAL A 501 -18.36 21.88 -12.72
C VAL A 501 -18.92 23.20 -12.15
N PRO A 502 -19.99 23.76 -12.71
CA PRO A 502 -20.62 24.93 -12.12
C PRO A 502 -21.40 24.57 -10.85
N CYS A 503 -21.39 25.47 -9.86
CA CYS A 503 -22.33 25.41 -8.74
C CYS A 503 -23.75 25.69 -9.28
N THR A 504 -24.65 24.72 -9.13
CA THR A 504 -26.03 24.82 -9.65
C THR A 504 -27.02 24.35 -8.61
N SER A 505 -27.99 25.19 -8.29
CA SER A 505 -29.01 24.88 -7.26
C SER A 505 -28.38 24.53 -5.90
N ASN A 506 -27.36 25.26 -5.51
CA ASN A 506 -26.61 25.14 -4.26
C ASN A 506 -25.91 23.77 -4.11
N SER A 507 -25.50 23.15 -5.20
CA SER A 507 -24.78 21.90 -5.19
C SER A 507 -23.89 21.75 -6.41
N ALA A 508 -22.82 21.02 -6.25
CA ALA A 508 -21.94 20.54 -7.31
C ALA A 508 -21.64 19.05 -7.07
N THR A 509 -21.40 18.32 -8.16
CA THR A 509 -20.92 16.94 -8.08
C THR A 509 -19.64 16.84 -8.87
N LEU A 510 -18.55 16.63 -8.16
CA LEU A 510 -17.21 16.43 -8.73
C LEU A 510 -17.04 14.99 -9.17
N SER A 511 -16.27 14.78 -10.22
CA SER A 511 -15.99 13.46 -10.78
C SER A 511 -14.51 13.33 -11.10
N TRP A 512 -13.89 12.29 -10.58
CA TRP A 512 -12.48 11.95 -10.82
C TRP A 512 -12.36 10.64 -11.58
N LYS A 513 -11.40 10.57 -12.47
CA LYS A 513 -10.91 9.31 -13.01
C LYS A 513 -9.76 8.84 -12.15
N VAL A 514 -10.00 7.83 -11.31
CA VAL A 514 -8.99 7.31 -10.38
C VAL A 514 -7.76 6.79 -11.12
N PRO A 515 -6.55 7.27 -10.83
CA PRO A 515 -5.33 6.82 -11.49
C PRO A 515 -5.02 5.34 -11.24
N GLN A 516 -4.17 4.75 -12.10
CA GLN A 516 -3.77 3.34 -11.94
C GLN A 516 -2.82 3.10 -10.77
N ASP A 517 -2.12 4.13 -10.34
CA ASP A 517 -1.16 4.13 -9.24
C ASP A 517 -1.77 4.56 -7.90
N VAL A 518 -3.11 4.60 -7.81
CA VAL A 518 -3.81 4.89 -6.56
C VAL A 518 -3.31 3.97 -5.44
N THR A 519 -3.10 4.55 -4.27
CA THR A 519 -2.50 3.87 -3.11
C THR A 519 -3.50 3.75 -1.98
N ASN A 520 -3.56 2.58 -1.33
CA ASN A 520 -4.29 2.41 -0.09
C ASN A 520 -3.66 3.26 1.01
N THR A 521 -4.47 4.05 1.70
CA THR A 521 -4.07 4.73 2.93
C THR A 521 -4.84 4.10 4.09
N VAL A 522 -4.19 3.87 5.22
CA VAL A 522 -4.83 3.30 6.41
C VAL A 522 -4.75 4.31 7.53
N ARG A 523 -5.86 4.53 8.20
CA ARG A 523 -5.86 5.35 9.41
C ARG A 523 -4.80 4.82 10.37
N SER A 524 -4.06 5.71 11.00
CA SER A 524 -2.98 5.41 11.95
C SER A 524 -3.38 4.50 13.13
N VAL A 525 -4.67 4.23 13.31
CA VAL A 525 -5.21 3.30 14.33
C VAL A 525 -5.00 1.83 14.00
N ASP A 526 -4.80 1.48 12.73
CA ASP A 526 -4.82 0.08 12.29
C ASP A 526 -3.45 -0.61 12.29
N ASN A 527 -2.36 0.14 12.56
CA ASN A 527 -0.96 -0.34 12.75
C ASN A 527 -0.51 -1.45 11.78
N GLU A 528 -1.02 -1.46 10.55
CA GLU A 528 -0.57 -2.40 9.54
C GLU A 528 0.79 -1.98 8.97
N ALA A 529 1.74 -2.90 9.01
CA ALA A 529 3.06 -2.68 8.41
C ALA A 529 2.92 -2.44 6.90
N GLY A 530 3.30 -1.26 6.43
CA GLY A 530 3.27 -0.87 5.02
C GLY A 530 2.15 0.10 4.63
N SER A 531 1.24 0.46 5.55
CA SER A 531 0.25 1.50 5.28
C SER A 531 0.88 2.88 5.21
N LYS A 532 0.49 3.66 4.23
CA LYS A 532 0.83 5.08 4.16
C LYS A 532 -0.11 5.90 5.05
N PRO A 533 0.32 7.08 5.53
CA PRO A 533 -0.56 7.99 6.25
C PRO A 533 -1.77 8.38 5.40
N ASP A 534 -2.79 8.95 6.02
CA ASP A 534 -3.94 9.49 5.31
C ASP A 534 -3.50 10.47 4.22
N SER A 535 -4.30 10.57 3.17
CA SER A 535 -4.13 11.51 2.09
C SER A 535 -4.99 12.75 2.30
N TYR A 536 -5.01 13.65 1.32
CA TYR A 536 -5.75 14.90 1.39
C TYR A 536 -6.58 15.11 0.12
N MET A 537 -7.68 15.84 0.30
CA MET A 537 -8.49 16.35 -0.78
C MET A 537 -8.60 17.87 -0.61
N ARG A 538 -8.43 18.60 -1.69
CA ARG A 538 -8.68 20.04 -1.79
C ARG A 538 -9.83 20.30 -2.71
N VAL A 539 -10.74 21.17 -2.32
CA VAL A 539 -11.83 21.67 -3.15
C VAL A 539 -11.69 23.18 -3.28
N ARG A 540 -11.88 23.70 -4.47
CA ARG A 540 -11.84 25.15 -4.72
C ARG A 540 -13.02 25.59 -5.54
N MET A 541 -13.58 26.71 -5.18
CA MET A 541 -14.61 27.39 -5.95
C MET A 541 -14.15 28.78 -6.37
N THR A 542 -14.32 29.16 -7.63
CA THR A 542 -14.00 30.50 -8.13
C THR A 542 -15.01 30.96 -9.18
N LYS A 543 -15.08 32.26 -9.44
CA LYS A 543 -15.91 32.82 -10.53
C LYS A 543 -15.35 32.44 -11.90
N ASP A 544 -16.24 32.28 -12.89
CA ASP A 544 -15.92 31.92 -14.26
C ASP A 544 -14.82 32.77 -14.92
N ASN A 545 -14.63 34.00 -14.45
CA ASN A 545 -13.69 34.98 -15.07
C ASN A 545 -12.24 34.82 -14.56
N ASP A 546 -12.01 34.04 -13.51
CA ASP A 546 -10.69 33.90 -12.88
C ASP A 546 -9.83 32.75 -13.46
N GLY A 547 -10.26 32.16 -14.55
CA GLY A 547 -9.50 31.18 -15.31
C GLY A 547 -10.25 29.89 -15.65
N ASN A 548 -10.02 29.38 -16.86
CA ASN A 548 -10.67 28.17 -17.35
C ASN A 548 -9.93 26.88 -16.92
N ASN A 549 -8.95 26.99 -16.05
CA ASN A 549 -8.18 25.85 -15.59
C ASN A 549 -7.67 26.13 -14.17
N GLN A 550 -8.53 25.85 -13.19
CA GLN A 550 -8.16 25.97 -11.80
C GLN A 550 -6.94 25.11 -11.48
N LYS A 551 -6.08 25.65 -10.62
CA LYS A 551 -4.90 24.97 -10.09
C LYS A 551 -5.13 24.62 -8.63
N PRO A 552 -4.45 23.57 -8.09
CA PRO A 552 -4.57 23.25 -6.69
C PRO A 552 -3.91 24.30 -5.77
N THR A 553 -3.02 25.12 -6.32
CA THR A 553 -2.26 26.14 -5.60
C THR A 553 -2.50 27.53 -6.15
N GLY A 554 -2.06 28.56 -5.42
CA GLY A 554 -2.19 29.95 -5.78
C GLY A 554 -3.44 30.62 -5.21
N ILE A 555 -3.51 31.96 -5.33
CA ILE A 555 -4.60 32.75 -4.79
C ILE A 555 -5.52 33.20 -5.94
N THR A 556 -6.82 32.91 -5.80
CA THR A 556 -7.85 33.41 -6.71
C THR A 556 -8.40 34.76 -6.24
N ALA A 557 -8.90 35.58 -7.16
CA ALA A 557 -9.46 36.88 -6.83
C ALA A 557 -10.85 36.79 -6.18
N THR A 558 -11.49 35.64 -6.26
CA THR A 558 -12.79 35.37 -5.63
C THR A 558 -12.92 33.90 -5.34
N GLY A 559 -13.73 33.52 -4.37
CA GLY A 559 -14.08 32.13 -4.12
C GLY A 559 -13.70 31.66 -2.72
N GLU A 560 -13.42 30.38 -2.63
CA GLU A 560 -13.12 29.67 -1.40
C GLU A 560 -12.33 28.40 -1.66
N VAL A 561 -11.63 27.92 -0.66
CA VAL A 561 -10.82 26.69 -0.65
C VAL A 561 -11.14 25.91 0.61
N GLU A 562 -11.44 24.64 0.47
CA GLU A 562 -11.59 23.72 1.59
C GLU A 562 -10.66 22.51 1.42
N ASP A 563 -10.01 22.12 2.49
CA ASP A 563 -9.10 20.99 2.53
C ASP A 563 -9.64 19.92 3.48
N TYR A 564 -9.57 18.69 3.05
CA TYR A 564 -10.08 17.55 3.81
C TYR A 564 -9.02 16.47 3.92
N LYS A 565 -8.84 15.97 5.12
CA LYS A 565 -8.05 14.77 5.35
C LYS A 565 -8.84 13.53 4.96
N VAL A 566 -8.33 12.72 4.04
CA VAL A 566 -9.02 11.57 3.48
C VAL A 566 -8.23 10.28 3.64
N SER A 567 -8.93 9.20 3.94
CA SER A 567 -8.39 7.85 3.82
C SER A 567 -8.86 7.23 2.51
N ILE A 568 -7.97 6.64 1.74
CA ILE A 568 -8.28 5.99 0.46
C ILE A 568 -8.27 4.48 0.66
N ARG A 569 -9.36 3.81 0.26
CA ARG A 569 -9.50 2.37 0.34
C ARG A 569 -9.77 1.80 -1.04
N ILE A 570 -8.87 0.94 -1.49
CA ILE A 570 -8.95 0.25 -2.76
C ILE A 570 -8.95 -1.25 -2.54
N PRO A 571 -9.60 -2.04 -3.40
CA PRO A 571 -9.48 -3.48 -3.36
C PRO A 571 -8.04 -3.90 -3.60
N THR A 572 -7.60 -4.91 -2.86
CA THR A 572 -6.28 -5.49 -3.03
C THR A 572 -6.35 -6.99 -3.16
N ILE A 573 -5.44 -7.56 -3.93
CA ILE A 573 -5.26 -8.99 -4.07
C ILE A 573 -3.81 -9.38 -3.83
N GLN A 574 -3.64 -10.48 -3.10
CA GLN A 574 -2.36 -11.14 -2.92
C GLN A 574 -2.50 -12.60 -3.36
N LEU A 575 -1.59 -13.07 -4.17
CA LEU A 575 -1.57 -14.45 -4.64
C LEU A 575 -0.36 -15.17 -4.09
N ASN A 576 -0.55 -16.38 -3.61
CA ASN A 576 0.51 -17.23 -3.12
C ASN A 576 0.45 -18.61 -3.79
N LYS A 577 1.60 -19.10 -4.19
CA LYS A 577 1.81 -20.44 -4.67
C LYS A 577 2.35 -21.34 -3.58
N ASN A 578 1.74 -22.50 -3.43
CA ASN A 578 2.23 -23.60 -2.63
C ASN A 578 2.52 -24.80 -3.52
N VAL A 579 3.51 -25.60 -3.19
CA VAL A 579 3.87 -26.81 -3.92
C VAL A 579 4.01 -27.95 -2.93
N ASP A 580 3.22 -28.99 -3.13
CA ASP A 580 3.37 -30.24 -2.38
C ASP A 580 4.30 -31.18 -3.14
N ASN A 581 5.52 -31.27 -2.70
CA ASN A 581 6.58 -32.13 -3.23
C ASN A 581 6.64 -33.48 -2.52
N SER A 582 5.54 -33.96 -1.96
CA SER A 582 5.49 -35.23 -1.22
C SER A 582 5.90 -36.44 -2.07
N GLN A 583 5.82 -36.37 -3.39
CA GLN A 583 6.25 -37.43 -4.29
C GLN A 583 7.71 -37.27 -4.78
N ALA A 584 8.33 -36.13 -4.56
CA ALA A 584 9.73 -35.91 -4.90
C ALA A 584 10.67 -36.64 -3.93
N SER A 585 11.93 -36.85 -4.34
CA SER A 585 12.99 -37.45 -3.53
C SER A 585 14.26 -36.59 -3.62
N ASP A 586 15.29 -36.94 -2.82
CA ASP A 586 16.59 -36.28 -2.89
C ASP A 586 17.27 -36.46 -4.26
N GLU A 587 16.97 -37.56 -4.97
CA GLU A 587 17.52 -37.84 -6.31
C GLU A 587 16.76 -37.13 -7.43
N ALA A 588 15.49 -36.85 -7.23
CA ALA A 588 14.63 -36.13 -8.14
C ALA A 588 13.81 -35.08 -7.37
N PRO A 589 14.45 -33.94 -7.02
CA PRO A 589 13.79 -32.89 -6.24
C PRO A 589 12.67 -32.26 -7.04
N GLY A 590 11.60 -31.90 -6.33
CA GLY A 590 10.47 -31.20 -6.90
C GLY A 590 10.77 -29.73 -7.22
N LEU A 591 9.81 -29.09 -7.85
CA LEU A 591 9.86 -27.68 -8.19
C LEU A 591 9.67 -26.81 -6.93
N SER A 592 10.40 -25.69 -6.86
CA SER A 592 10.18 -24.66 -5.87
C SER A 592 9.06 -23.69 -6.32
N VAL A 593 8.49 -22.96 -5.37
CA VAL A 593 7.36 -22.04 -5.63
C VAL A 593 7.69 -20.95 -6.65
N ASP A 594 8.93 -20.48 -6.67
CA ASP A 594 9.43 -19.43 -7.56
C ASP A 594 9.54 -19.86 -9.04
N GLN A 595 9.35 -21.14 -9.34
CA GLN A 595 9.28 -21.65 -10.70
C GLN A 595 7.88 -21.58 -11.29
N TRP A 596 6.94 -21.03 -10.53
CA TRP A 596 5.57 -20.82 -10.95
C TRP A 596 5.26 -19.34 -10.98
N THR A 597 4.55 -18.88 -11.99
CA THR A 597 3.99 -17.53 -12.05
C THR A 597 2.51 -17.61 -11.73
N VAL A 598 2.09 -16.87 -10.71
CA VAL A 598 0.69 -16.66 -10.37
C VAL A 598 0.23 -15.31 -10.91
N GLU A 599 -0.99 -15.23 -11.40
CA GLU A 599 -1.52 -14.05 -12.06
C GLU A 599 -3.00 -13.82 -11.72
N ALA A 600 -3.35 -12.55 -11.45
CA ALA A 600 -4.70 -12.05 -11.32
C ALA A 600 -4.95 -10.99 -12.37
N GLN A 601 -6.01 -11.13 -13.17
CA GLN A 601 -6.37 -10.19 -14.22
C GLN A 601 -7.80 -9.67 -14.04
N SER A 602 -7.95 -8.33 -14.00
CA SER A 602 -9.24 -7.65 -14.03
C SER A 602 -9.24 -6.60 -15.14
N GLY A 603 -10.02 -6.83 -16.18
CA GLY A 603 -9.98 -6.02 -17.40
C GLY A 603 -8.57 -5.96 -18.01
N ASP A 604 -8.03 -4.74 -18.14
CA ASP A 604 -6.68 -4.51 -18.66
C ASP A 604 -5.59 -4.53 -17.57
N VAL A 605 -5.97 -4.69 -16.31
CA VAL A 605 -5.04 -4.69 -15.16
C VAL A 605 -4.65 -6.12 -14.81
N THR A 606 -3.34 -6.38 -14.85
CA THR A 606 -2.75 -7.67 -14.48
C THR A 606 -1.81 -7.48 -13.28
N ARG A 607 -1.91 -8.40 -12.32
CA ARG A 607 -1.01 -8.52 -11.18
C ARG A 607 -0.40 -9.90 -11.18
N SER A 608 0.90 -10.00 -11.26
CA SER A 608 1.58 -11.30 -11.34
C SER A 608 2.89 -11.31 -10.56
N GLY A 609 3.30 -12.51 -10.15
CA GLY A 609 4.57 -12.70 -9.45
C GLY A 609 5.02 -14.15 -9.49
N GLN A 610 6.32 -14.37 -9.30
CA GLN A 610 6.90 -15.72 -9.19
C GLN A 610 6.74 -16.23 -7.77
N GLY A 611 5.99 -17.29 -7.60
CA GLY A 611 5.66 -17.88 -6.31
C GLY A 611 4.67 -17.07 -5.48
N THR A 612 4.69 -15.76 -5.60
CA THR A 612 3.78 -14.83 -4.92
C THR A 612 3.76 -13.49 -5.64
N THR A 613 2.69 -12.74 -5.52
CA THR A 613 2.66 -11.33 -5.94
C THR A 613 3.36 -10.40 -4.95
N GLY A 614 3.88 -10.92 -3.82
CA GLY A 614 4.49 -10.14 -2.75
C GLY A 614 3.43 -9.46 -1.89
N ASP A 615 3.64 -8.15 -1.60
CA ASP A 615 2.64 -7.37 -0.85
C ASP A 615 1.30 -7.29 -1.61
N PRO A 616 0.18 -7.07 -0.89
CA PRO A 616 -1.13 -6.92 -1.51
C PRO A 616 -1.11 -5.86 -2.61
N GLN A 617 -1.51 -6.24 -3.80
CA GLN A 617 -1.54 -5.38 -5.00
C GLN A 617 -2.94 -4.84 -5.23
N SER A 618 -3.04 -3.54 -5.57
CA SER A 618 -4.34 -2.95 -5.95
C SER A 618 -4.91 -3.64 -7.19
N ILE A 619 -6.23 -3.89 -7.19
CA ILE A 619 -6.92 -4.48 -8.35
C ILE A 619 -8.28 -3.80 -8.55
N PRO A 620 -8.75 -3.57 -9.79
CA PRO A 620 -10.08 -3.05 -10.04
C PRO A 620 -11.17 -3.96 -9.46
N GLN A 621 -12.26 -3.35 -8.98
CA GLN A 621 -13.45 -4.11 -8.59
C GLN A 621 -14.08 -4.80 -9.79
N GLY A 622 -14.74 -5.93 -9.56
CA GLY A 622 -15.41 -6.71 -10.57
C GLY A 622 -14.87 -8.12 -10.70
N GLU A 623 -15.05 -8.74 -11.88
CA GLU A 623 -14.54 -10.07 -12.15
C GLU A 623 -13.01 -10.05 -12.29
N VAL A 624 -12.36 -10.90 -11.51
CA VAL A 624 -10.92 -11.15 -11.54
C VAL A 624 -10.68 -12.58 -11.95
N LYS A 625 -9.89 -12.79 -12.98
CA LYS A 625 -9.42 -14.10 -13.41
C LYS A 625 -8.10 -14.42 -12.71
N LEU A 626 -8.07 -15.57 -12.07
CA LEU A 626 -6.89 -16.13 -11.45
C LEU A 626 -6.30 -17.20 -12.34
N SER A 627 -5.01 -17.23 -12.51
CA SER A 627 -4.32 -18.26 -13.28
C SER A 627 -2.92 -18.50 -12.73
N GLU A 628 -2.37 -19.67 -13.08
CA GLU A 628 -0.99 -19.99 -12.84
C GLU A 628 -0.33 -20.61 -14.06
N LYS A 629 0.96 -20.46 -14.18
CA LYS A 629 1.76 -21.10 -15.23
C LYS A 629 3.19 -21.36 -14.78
N SER A 630 3.80 -22.34 -15.40
CA SER A 630 5.23 -22.58 -15.27
C SER A 630 5.83 -22.87 -16.65
N ASP A 631 6.96 -22.27 -16.96
CA ASP A 631 7.74 -22.56 -18.16
C ASP A 631 8.65 -23.79 -17.98
N ASN A 632 8.69 -24.36 -16.77
CA ASN A 632 9.49 -25.55 -16.50
C ASN A 632 8.72 -26.78 -16.99
N PRO A 633 9.30 -27.62 -17.88
CA PRO A 633 8.65 -28.83 -18.38
C PRO A 633 8.27 -29.83 -17.28
N GLU A 634 8.97 -29.82 -16.16
CA GLU A 634 8.70 -30.68 -15.01
C GLU A 634 7.35 -30.35 -14.32
N ALA A 635 6.79 -29.18 -14.59
CA ALA A 635 5.47 -28.78 -14.09
C ALA A 635 4.34 -29.71 -14.59
N ALA A 636 4.54 -30.40 -15.71
CA ALA A 636 3.58 -31.40 -16.22
C ALA A 636 3.36 -32.55 -15.24
N GLY A 637 4.26 -32.80 -14.32
CA GLY A 637 4.11 -33.82 -13.27
C GLY A 637 3.34 -33.35 -12.05
N TYR A 638 2.78 -32.16 -12.06
CA TYR A 638 1.97 -31.64 -10.97
C TYR A 638 0.52 -31.51 -11.39
N GLN A 639 -0.35 -31.82 -10.47
CA GLN A 639 -1.77 -31.54 -10.62
C GLN A 639 -2.09 -30.24 -9.91
N PRO A 640 -2.62 -29.23 -10.61
CA PRO A 640 -3.09 -28.02 -9.98
C PRO A 640 -4.19 -28.31 -8.95
N GLY A 641 -4.10 -27.67 -7.79
CA GLY A 641 -5.18 -27.64 -6.83
C GLY A 641 -6.23 -26.60 -7.19
N GLN A 642 -7.19 -26.44 -6.31
CA GLN A 642 -8.18 -25.36 -6.42
C GLN A 642 -7.64 -24.09 -5.78
N TRP A 643 -7.96 -22.94 -6.38
CA TRP A 643 -7.76 -21.66 -5.75
C TRP A 643 -8.64 -21.54 -4.50
N THR A 644 -8.05 -21.12 -3.41
CA THR A 644 -8.77 -20.80 -2.18
C THR A 644 -8.48 -19.36 -1.81
N CYS A 645 -9.51 -18.54 -1.73
CA CYS A 645 -9.38 -17.11 -1.41
C CYS A 645 -10.05 -16.82 -0.08
N GLN A 646 -9.44 -15.96 0.72
CA GLN A 646 -9.98 -15.50 1.99
C GLN A 646 -9.76 -14.00 2.11
N GLU A 647 -10.64 -13.33 2.83
CA GLU A 647 -10.45 -11.94 3.20
C GLU A 647 -9.42 -11.83 4.31
N THR A 648 -8.52 -10.84 4.22
CA THR A 648 -7.53 -10.57 5.28
C THR A 648 -8.28 -10.10 6.54
N PRO A 649 -8.00 -10.65 7.72
CA PRO A 649 -8.65 -10.24 8.97
C PRO A 649 -8.49 -8.73 9.24
N GLY A 650 -9.60 -8.06 9.54
CA GLY A 650 -9.65 -6.61 9.79
C GLY A 650 -10.64 -5.85 8.90
N THR A 651 -11.08 -6.45 7.81
CA THR A 651 -12.13 -5.95 6.93
C THR A 651 -13.36 -6.83 7.13
N ASN A 652 -14.46 -6.39 7.49
CA ASN A 652 -15.81 -6.95 7.69
C ASN A 652 -16.06 -8.48 7.81
N GLY A 653 -15.04 -9.34 7.76
CA GLY A 653 -15.13 -10.77 8.11
C GLY A 653 -15.88 -11.68 7.14
N GLU A 654 -16.05 -11.30 5.89
CA GLU A 654 -16.64 -12.17 4.88
C GLU A 654 -15.58 -13.13 4.30
N ASN A 655 -15.85 -14.42 4.37
CA ASN A 655 -15.00 -15.46 3.79
C ASN A 655 -15.32 -15.63 2.30
N TYR A 656 -14.39 -15.33 1.42
CA TYR A 656 -14.51 -15.54 -0.03
C TYR A 656 -14.45 -17.01 -0.49
N SER A 657 -14.28 -17.97 0.40
CA SER A 657 -14.18 -19.39 0.06
C SER A 657 -15.39 -19.94 -0.73
N SER A 658 -16.52 -19.22 -0.74
CA SER A 658 -17.71 -19.55 -1.51
C SER A 658 -17.87 -18.78 -2.83
N ALA A 659 -16.96 -17.86 -3.11
CA ALA A 659 -17.05 -16.93 -4.26
C ALA A 659 -16.07 -17.23 -5.38
N VAL A 660 -15.17 -18.20 -5.18
CA VAL A 660 -14.28 -18.69 -6.26
C VAL A 660 -15.11 -19.63 -7.12
N GLY A 661 -15.32 -19.29 -8.39
CA GLY A 661 -16.00 -20.17 -9.37
C GLY A 661 -15.25 -21.47 -9.56
N ASP A 662 -15.82 -22.39 -10.36
CA ASP A 662 -15.20 -23.68 -10.69
C ASP A 662 -13.75 -23.44 -11.14
N SER A 663 -12.80 -23.89 -10.31
CA SER A 663 -11.39 -23.87 -10.66
C SER A 663 -11.05 -25.20 -11.35
N SER A 664 -10.66 -25.13 -12.60
CA SER A 664 -10.10 -26.27 -13.34
C SER A 664 -8.75 -25.84 -13.90
N ASP A 665 -7.81 -26.77 -13.88
CA ASP A 665 -6.50 -26.60 -14.53
C ASP A 665 -5.69 -25.36 -14.06
N GLY A 666 -5.81 -24.98 -12.78
CA GLY A 666 -5.10 -23.83 -12.22
C GLY A 666 -5.73 -22.47 -12.54
N GLU A 667 -6.90 -22.43 -13.15
CA GLU A 667 -7.66 -21.21 -13.45
C GLU A 667 -8.89 -21.10 -12.53
N ALA A 668 -9.25 -19.88 -12.16
CA ALA A 668 -10.48 -19.59 -11.42
C ALA A 668 -10.98 -18.17 -11.72
N THR A 669 -12.21 -17.87 -11.33
CA THR A 669 -12.76 -16.52 -11.35
C THR A 669 -13.23 -16.14 -9.95
N LEU A 670 -12.97 -14.88 -9.58
CA LEU A 670 -13.33 -14.28 -8.31
C LEU A 670 -14.03 -12.95 -8.58
N THR A 671 -15.07 -12.62 -7.83
CA THR A 671 -15.62 -11.26 -7.84
C THR A 671 -15.06 -10.47 -6.68
N VAL A 672 -14.30 -9.42 -6.98
CA VAL A 672 -13.74 -8.50 -5.99
C VAL A 672 -14.65 -7.28 -5.89
N ASN A 673 -15.11 -6.97 -4.70
CA ASN A 673 -15.92 -5.79 -4.43
C ASN A 673 -15.04 -4.64 -3.96
N ASN A 674 -15.65 -3.46 -3.84
CA ASN A 674 -14.97 -2.30 -3.28
C ASN A 674 -14.54 -2.58 -1.82
N GLN A 675 -13.29 -2.34 -1.49
CA GLN A 675 -12.61 -2.57 -0.20
C GLN A 675 -12.13 -3.99 0.09
N ASP A 676 -12.38 -4.96 -0.76
CA ASP A 676 -11.94 -6.31 -0.51
C ASP A 676 -10.42 -6.40 -0.44
N ARG A 677 -9.92 -7.04 0.60
CA ARG A 677 -8.51 -7.40 0.76
C ARG A 677 -8.41 -8.91 0.67
N VAL A 678 -8.11 -9.41 -0.49
CA VAL A 678 -8.20 -10.84 -0.78
C VAL A 678 -6.80 -11.45 -0.83
N THR A 679 -6.61 -12.52 -0.09
CA THR A 679 -5.44 -13.39 -0.25
C THR A 679 -5.89 -14.72 -0.84
N CYS A 680 -5.32 -15.09 -1.98
CA CYS A 680 -5.61 -16.33 -2.67
C CYS A 680 -4.40 -17.25 -2.70
N ASP A 681 -4.63 -18.50 -2.37
CA ASP A 681 -3.62 -19.55 -2.36
C ASP A 681 -3.99 -20.65 -3.37
N ILE A 682 -2.99 -21.17 -4.07
CA ILE A 682 -3.11 -22.39 -4.89
C ILE A 682 -1.98 -23.34 -4.54
N THR A 683 -2.31 -24.63 -4.43
CA THR A 683 -1.32 -25.68 -4.12
C THR A 683 -1.28 -26.69 -5.27
N ASN A 684 -0.12 -26.87 -5.89
CA ASN A 684 0.08 -27.94 -6.85
C ASN A 684 0.71 -29.15 -6.18
N ILE A 685 0.17 -30.32 -6.54
CA ILE A 685 0.55 -31.59 -5.90
C ILE A 685 1.33 -32.42 -6.92
N ALA A 686 2.56 -32.76 -6.56
CA ALA A 686 3.37 -33.69 -7.36
C ALA A 686 2.64 -35.02 -7.50
N GLN A 687 2.52 -35.51 -8.73
CA GLN A 687 1.86 -36.79 -9.02
C GLN A 687 2.81 -37.94 -8.83
N PRO A 688 2.35 -39.06 -8.26
CA PRO A 688 3.18 -40.26 -8.11
C PRO A 688 3.55 -40.85 -9.48
N GLY A 689 4.69 -41.51 -9.47
CA GLY A 689 5.15 -42.22 -10.66
C GLY A 689 4.67 -43.67 -10.74
N SER A 690 4.96 -44.28 -11.88
CA SER A 690 4.69 -45.69 -12.17
C SER A 690 5.88 -46.35 -12.84
N LEU A 691 5.99 -47.69 -12.71
CA LEU A 691 6.94 -48.49 -13.44
C LEU A 691 6.16 -49.57 -14.22
N THR A 692 6.61 -49.80 -15.46
CA THR A 692 6.08 -50.88 -16.26
C THR A 692 7.22 -51.72 -16.82
N TRP A 693 7.08 -53.03 -16.79
CA TRP A 693 8.03 -53.95 -17.45
C TRP A 693 7.36 -55.28 -17.75
N LYS A 694 8.06 -56.11 -18.53
CA LYS A 694 7.64 -57.46 -18.85
C LYS A 694 8.72 -58.46 -18.51
N LYS A 695 8.30 -59.68 -18.23
CA LYS A 695 9.16 -60.87 -18.23
C LYS A 695 8.95 -61.62 -19.53
N LEU A 696 9.99 -61.77 -20.35
CA LEU A 696 9.89 -62.33 -21.69
C LEU A 696 10.64 -63.65 -21.82
N ASP A 697 10.09 -64.53 -22.67
CA ASP A 697 10.75 -65.72 -23.13
C ASP A 697 11.99 -65.41 -24.04
N ALA A 698 12.78 -66.37 -24.33
CA ALA A 698 13.91 -66.28 -25.26
C ALA A 698 13.57 -65.81 -26.70
N ASP A 699 12.27 -65.78 -27.06
CA ASP A 699 11.76 -65.23 -28.31
C ASP A 699 11.62 -63.74 -28.34
N GLU A 700 11.91 -63.06 -27.19
CA GLU A 700 11.84 -61.61 -26.97
C GLU A 700 10.48 -60.98 -27.10
N THR A 701 9.42 -61.79 -27.24
CA THR A 701 8.07 -61.32 -27.51
C THR A 701 6.98 -61.91 -26.61
N THR A 702 7.14 -63.16 -26.16
CA THR A 702 6.16 -63.89 -25.36
C THR A 702 6.33 -63.59 -23.87
N PRO A 703 5.34 -62.99 -23.19
CA PRO A 703 5.39 -62.84 -21.72
C PRO A 703 5.38 -64.20 -21.03
N ILE A 704 6.13 -64.34 -19.95
CA ILE A 704 6.20 -65.56 -19.13
C ILE A 704 5.94 -65.19 -17.65
N GLY A 705 4.88 -65.82 -17.07
CA GLY A 705 4.49 -65.55 -15.69
C GLY A 705 5.30 -66.35 -14.66
N GLY A 706 5.20 -65.89 -13.39
CA GLY A 706 5.78 -66.57 -12.22
C GLY A 706 7.18 -66.14 -11.85
N SER A 707 7.67 -65.00 -12.26
CA SER A 707 8.92 -64.40 -11.78
C SER A 707 8.73 -63.59 -10.52
N GLU A 708 9.77 -63.50 -9.68
CA GLU A 708 9.84 -62.59 -8.57
C GLU A 708 11.05 -61.66 -8.72
N TRP A 709 10.83 -60.38 -8.34
CA TRP A 709 11.82 -59.34 -8.46
C TRP A 709 12.15 -58.69 -7.13
N THR A 710 13.38 -58.26 -6.91
CA THR A 710 13.76 -57.33 -5.87
C THR A 710 13.76 -55.95 -6.45
N LEU A 711 12.99 -55.02 -5.84
CA LEU A 711 12.93 -53.59 -6.24
C LEU A 711 13.85 -52.76 -5.36
N SER A 712 14.60 -51.86 -5.94
CA SER A 712 15.38 -50.84 -5.24
C SER A 712 15.05 -49.48 -5.83
N GLY A 713 14.99 -48.44 -4.96
CA GLY A 713 14.66 -47.06 -5.36
C GLY A 713 14.38 -46.15 -4.18
N PRO A 714 13.95 -44.91 -4.42
CA PRO A 714 13.66 -43.94 -3.37
C PRO A 714 12.59 -44.43 -2.40
N GLU A 715 12.89 -44.45 -1.14
CA GLU A 715 12.04 -44.91 -0.03
C GLU A 715 11.51 -46.34 -0.14
N VAL A 716 12.04 -47.14 -1.08
CA VAL A 716 11.71 -48.55 -1.16
C VAL A 716 12.36 -49.29 0.04
N PRO A 717 11.60 -50.02 0.87
CA PRO A 717 12.18 -50.81 1.92
C PRO A 717 13.18 -51.81 1.40
N GLN A 718 14.25 -52.08 2.18
CA GLN A 718 15.24 -53.07 1.80
C GLN A 718 14.57 -54.43 1.59
N ASP A 719 15.00 -55.18 0.57
CA ASP A 719 14.51 -56.50 0.21
C ASP A 719 13.01 -56.55 -0.19
N THR A 720 12.46 -55.46 -0.70
CA THR A 720 11.10 -55.44 -1.26
C THR A 720 10.97 -56.38 -2.41
N ARG A 721 10.02 -57.34 -2.35
CA ARG A 721 9.73 -58.33 -3.37
C ARG A 721 8.49 -57.96 -4.16
N ILE A 722 8.61 -58.06 -5.49
CA ILE A 722 7.51 -57.90 -6.41
C ILE A 722 7.23 -59.30 -7.00
N THR A 723 6.06 -59.81 -6.78
CA THR A 723 5.65 -61.13 -7.28
C THR A 723 4.64 -60.92 -8.42
N ASP A 724 4.77 -61.63 -9.51
CA ASP A 724 3.89 -61.64 -10.66
C ASP A 724 2.44 -61.93 -10.25
N CYS A 725 1.54 -61.02 -10.57
CA CYS A 725 0.12 -61.15 -10.30
C CYS A 725 -0.60 -61.77 -11.50
N VAL A 726 -1.40 -62.82 -11.27
CA VAL A 726 -2.06 -63.53 -12.37
C VAL A 726 -3.60 -63.57 -12.27
N ASP A 727 -4.22 -62.98 -11.27
CA ASP A 727 -5.69 -62.97 -11.13
C ASP A 727 -6.20 -61.75 -10.39
N THR A 728 -6.03 -61.70 -9.06
CA THR A 728 -6.49 -60.62 -8.19
C THR A 728 -5.26 -59.90 -7.65
N CYS A 729 -4.99 -58.77 -8.19
CA CYS A 729 -3.79 -57.99 -7.89
C CYS A 729 -3.94 -57.17 -6.60
N GLY A 730 -2.84 -56.91 -5.93
CA GLY A 730 -2.73 -55.99 -4.79
C GLY A 730 -2.92 -54.52 -5.27
N SER A 731 -3.11 -53.63 -4.32
CA SER A 731 -3.20 -52.17 -4.59
C SER A 731 -2.12 -51.34 -3.89
N GLY A 732 -1.17 -52.01 -3.26
CA GLY A 732 -0.02 -51.36 -2.65
C GLY A 732 0.99 -50.85 -3.67
N ALA A 733 1.79 -49.85 -3.30
CA ALA A 733 2.78 -49.26 -4.21
C ALA A 733 3.84 -50.25 -4.69
N TYR A 734 4.02 -51.37 -4.00
CA TYR A 734 4.99 -52.43 -4.33
C TYR A 734 4.29 -53.76 -4.63
N ASP A 735 2.99 -53.76 -4.91
CA ASP A 735 2.28 -54.90 -5.43
C ASP A 735 2.19 -54.77 -6.95
N ASP A 736 2.40 -55.86 -7.67
CA ASP A 736 2.09 -55.89 -9.11
C ASP A 736 0.59 -55.76 -9.31
N GLN A 737 0.22 -54.81 -10.16
CA GLN A 737 -1.17 -54.43 -10.44
C GLN A 737 -1.64 -54.87 -11.83
N ASP A 738 -0.77 -55.51 -12.63
CA ASP A 738 -1.12 -56.08 -13.94
C ASP A 738 -1.54 -57.53 -13.81
N PRO A 739 -2.79 -57.89 -14.15
CA PRO A 739 -3.24 -59.27 -14.05
C PRO A 739 -2.74 -60.18 -15.19
N GLU A 740 -2.03 -59.66 -16.18
CA GLU A 740 -1.47 -60.44 -17.28
C GLU A 740 -0.18 -61.14 -16.83
N PRO A 741 -0.10 -62.50 -16.91
CA PRO A 741 1.12 -63.18 -16.50
C PRO A 741 2.39 -62.67 -17.21
N GLY A 742 3.38 -62.29 -16.42
CA GLY A 742 4.67 -61.78 -16.90
C GLY A 742 4.62 -60.30 -17.35
N ALA A 743 3.56 -59.62 -17.12
CA ALA A 743 3.48 -58.17 -17.23
C ALA A 743 3.41 -57.54 -15.83
N PHE A 744 4.04 -56.37 -15.62
CA PHE A 744 4.15 -55.74 -14.31
C PHE A 744 3.82 -54.28 -14.42
N ILE A 745 3.02 -53.78 -13.47
CA ILE A 745 2.70 -52.37 -13.27
C ILE A 745 2.77 -52.07 -11.78
N LEU A 746 3.62 -51.07 -11.40
CA LEU A 746 3.63 -50.49 -10.08
C LEU A 746 3.21 -49.03 -10.18
N THR A 747 2.33 -48.55 -9.27
CA THR A 747 1.91 -47.15 -9.22
C THR A 747 2.10 -46.60 -7.82
N GLY A 748 2.01 -45.31 -7.66
CA GLY A 748 2.16 -44.65 -6.35
C GLY A 748 3.61 -44.49 -5.91
N LEU A 749 4.53 -44.45 -6.84
CA LEU A 749 5.97 -44.42 -6.58
C LEU A 749 6.49 -42.97 -6.47
N LYS A 750 7.49 -42.79 -5.62
CA LYS A 750 8.26 -41.54 -5.52
C LYS A 750 9.04 -41.28 -6.81
N TRP A 751 9.37 -40.01 -7.03
CA TRP A 751 10.30 -39.65 -8.13
C TRP A 751 11.71 -40.10 -7.82
N GLY A 752 12.41 -40.61 -8.83
CA GLY A 752 13.78 -41.05 -8.73
C GLY A 752 14.11 -42.16 -9.67
N THR A 753 15.25 -42.81 -9.45
CA THR A 753 15.75 -43.93 -10.23
C THR A 753 15.43 -45.24 -9.54
N TYR A 754 14.89 -46.18 -10.29
CA TYR A 754 14.56 -47.51 -9.80
C TYR A 754 15.37 -48.57 -10.54
N THR A 755 15.67 -49.67 -9.83
CA THR A 755 16.27 -50.86 -10.41
C THR A 755 15.52 -52.11 -9.94
N ILE A 756 15.47 -53.12 -10.82
CA ILE A 756 14.97 -54.43 -10.46
C ILE A 756 16.05 -55.49 -10.68
N GLN A 757 16.05 -56.46 -9.84
CA GLN A 757 16.88 -57.65 -9.97
C GLN A 757 15.97 -58.90 -9.87
N GLU A 758 16.10 -59.84 -10.83
CA GLU A 758 15.30 -61.03 -10.78
C GLU A 758 15.73 -61.90 -9.57
N ALA A 759 14.82 -62.10 -8.64
CA ALA A 759 15.05 -62.92 -7.44
C ALA A 759 14.72 -64.37 -7.65
N GLN A 760 13.73 -64.66 -8.49
CA GLN A 760 13.30 -65.98 -8.90
C GLN A 760 12.79 -65.98 -10.34
N ALA A 761 13.39 -66.84 -11.18
CA ALA A 761 12.93 -67.03 -12.53
C ALA A 761 11.64 -67.85 -12.60
N PRO A 762 10.83 -67.68 -13.64
CA PRO A 762 9.74 -68.61 -13.97
C PRO A 762 10.29 -70.06 -14.10
N GLU A 763 9.40 -71.00 -13.84
CA GLU A 763 9.73 -72.45 -13.96
C GLU A 763 10.20 -72.75 -15.38
N GLY A 764 11.32 -73.47 -15.47
CA GLY A 764 11.94 -73.85 -16.72
C GLY A 764 12.86 -72.85 -17.35
N TYR A 765 13.18 -71.77 -16.65
CA TYR A 765 14.05 -70.71 -17.17
C TYR A 765 15.28 -70.46 -16.25
N ILE A 766 16.29 -69.87 -16.82
CA ILE A 766 17.50 -69.45 -16.13
C ILE A 766 17.28 -68.00 -15.75
N ALA A 767 17.43 -67.62 -14.48
CA ALA A 767 17.32 -66.26 -13.99
C ALA A 767 18.23 -65.28 -14.73
N ALA A 768 17.73 -64.16 -15.12
CA ALA A 768 18.53 -63.09 -15.65
C ALA A 768 19.51 -62.54 -14.59
N THR A 769 20.73 -62.35 -14.99
CA THR A 769 21.77 -61.88 -14.07
C THR A 769 21.98 -60.36 -14.22
N GLY A 770 22.09 -59.68 -13.06
CA GLY A 770 22.33 -58.22 -13.02
C GLY A 770 21.12 -57.41 -12.55
N GLU A 771 21.31 -56.12 -12.44
CA GLU A 771 20.27 -55.15 -12.13
C GLU A 771 19.83 -54.44 -13.40
N PHE A 772 18.54 -54.24 -13.55
CA PHE A 772 17.94 -53.54 -14.69
C PHE A 772 17.38 -52.21 -14.20
N ALA A 773 17.88 -51.10 -14.76
CA ALA A 773 17.47 -49.75 -14.40
C ALA A 773 16.27 -49.31 -15.26
N PHE A 774 15.41 -48.54 -14.67
CA PHE A 774 14.36 -47.81 -15.36
C PHE A 774 14.80 -46.40 -15.76
N THR A 775 14.13 -45.83 -16.71
CA THR A 775 14.20 -44.38 -16.95
C THR A 775 13.74 -43.66 -15.70
N GLN A 776 14.42 -42.53 -15.37
CA GLN A 776 14.12 -41.80 -14.16
C GLN A 776 12.68 -41.30 -14.16
N ILE A 777 11.95 -41.58 -13.09
CA ILE A 777 10.65 -40.95 -12.83
C ILE A 777 10.88 -39.54 -12.32
N LYS A 778 10.33 -38.57 -13.00
CA LYS A 778 10.48 -37.15 -12.64
C LYS A 778 9.43 -36.31 -13.36
N GLY A 779 8.85 -35.31 -12.71
CA GLY A 779 7.99 -34.29 -13.26
C GLY A 779 7.35 -34.60 -14.62
N SER A 780 8.03 -34.29 -15.69
CA SER A 780 7.55 -34.50 -17.06
C SER A 780 7.51 -35.98 -17.54
N ALA A 781 8.06 -36.90 -16.78
CA ALA A 781 8.16 -38.31 -17.10
C ALA A 781 7.76 -39.16 -15.88
N LEU A 782 6.48 -39.37 -15.69
CA LEU A 782 5.97 -40.11 -14.53
C LEU A 782 5.92 -41.62 -14.75
N GLU A 783 6.18 -42.12 -15.97
CA GLU A 783 6.25 -43.53 -16.27
C GLU A 783 7.72 -43.95 -16.51
N GLY A 784 8.24 -44.84 -15.68
CA GLY A 784 9.56 -45.42 -15.85
C GLY A 784 9.48 -46.72 -16.66
N THR A 785 10.27 -46.80 -17.70
CA THR A 785 10.43 -47.98 -18.55
C THR A 785 11.86 -48.48 -18.49
N LEU A 786 12.08 -49.79 -18.74
CA LEU A 786 13.41 -50.36 -18.70
C LEU A 786 14.38 -49.66 -19.66
N VAL A 787 15.53 -49.35 -19.18
CA VAL A 787 16.63 -48.81 -20.02
C VAL A 787 17.11 -49.95 -20.93
N PRO A 788 17.15 -49.75 -22.29
CA PRO A 788 17.61 -50.77 -23.22
C PRO A 788 19.08 -51.15 -22.98
N VAL A 789 19.32 -52.38 -22.54
CA VAL A 789 20.64 -53.00 -22.34
C VAL A 789 20.60 -54.43 -22.83
N GLU A 790 21.74 -55.12 -22.85
CA GLU A 790 21.78 -56.56 -23.17
C GLU A 790 20.86 -57.35 -22.23
N GLY A 791 19.98 -58.15 -22.77
CA GLY A 791 18.95 -58.90 -22.01
C GLY A 791 17.63 -58.15 -21.81
N VAL A 792 17.49 -56.95 -22.37
CA VAL A 792 16.24 -56.15 -22.35
C VAL A 792 15.77 -55.91 -23.78
N ALA A 793 14.55 -56.31 -24.10
CA ALA A 793 13.87 -55.99 -25.36
C ALA A 793 12.38 -55.73 -25.09
N ASN A 794 11.76 -54.85 -25.91
CA ASN A 794 10.31 -54.56 -25.84
C ASN A 794 9.79 -54.21 -24.44
N ASN A 795 10.58 -53.42 -23.65
CA ASN A 795 10.32 -53.11 -22.24
C ASN A 795 10.21 -54.37 -21.36
N GLY A 796 10.99 -55.40 -21.67
CA GLY A 796 10.97 -56.67 -20.93
C GLY A 796 12.35 -57.26 -20.73
N VAL A 797 12.52 -57.98 -19.65
CA VAL A 797 13.73 -58.75 -19.34
C VAL A 797 13.58 -60.16 -19.87
N ILE A 798 14.54 -60.60 -20.65
CA ILE A 798 14.52 -61.86 -21.33
C ILE A 798 15.15 -62.95 -20.46
N ASN A 799 14.48 -64.14 -20.34
CA ASN A 799 15.08 -65.32 -19.76
C ASN A 799 15.36 -66.36 -20.82
N LYS A 800 16.46 -67.08 -20.61
CA LYS A 800 16.81 -68.25 -21.42
C LYS A 800 16.16 -69.47 -20.84
N ARG A 801 15.60 -70.33 -21.72
CA ARG A 801 15.03 -71.60 -21.28
C ARG A 801 16.15 -72.50 -20.77
N LEU A 802 15.84 -73.38 -19.81
CA LEU A 802 16.68 -74.47 -19.44
C LEU A 802 16.84 -75.35 -20.67
N ILE A 803 18.04 -75.87 -20.86
CA ILE A 803 18.40 -76.70 -22.04
C ILE A 803 18.64 -78.14 -21.54
N GLY A 804 17.98 -79.09 -22.22
CA GLY A 804 18.07 -80.48 -21.93
C GLY A 804 18.61 -81.28 -23.09
N SER A 805 18.58 -82.57 -22.94
CA SER A 805 18.97 -83.61 -23.97
C SER A 805 17.99 -84.75 -23.98
N VAL A 806 17.98 -85.49 -25.12
CA VAL A 806 17.29 -86.76 -25.25
C VAL A 806 18.26 -87.87 -25.71
N ALA A 807 18.11 -89.03 -25.15
CA ALA A 807 18.91 -90.22 -25.54
C ALA A 807 18.01 -91.40 -25.86
N TRP A 808 18.39 -92.13 -26.91
CA TRP A 808 17.71 -93.40 -27.33
C TRP A 808 18.69 -94.34 -27.98
N LYS A 809 18.26 -95.55 -28.11
CA LYS A 809 19.06 -96.60 -28.74
C LYS A 809 18.27 -97.20 -29.94
N LYS A 810 18.99 -97.55 -30.99
CA LYS A 810 18.50 -98.28 -32.19
C LYS A 810 19.08 -99.69 -32.24
N ILE A 811 18.26 -100.68 -32.21
CA ILE A 811 18.68 -102.08 -32.16
C ILE A 811 17.94 -102.98 -33.15
N ASP A 812 18.56 -104.10 -33.44
CA ASP A 812 17.99 -105.21 -34.29
C ASP A 812 16.89 -105.89 -33.47
N ALA A 813 15.67 -106.05 -34.03
CA ALA A 813 14.56 -106.66 -33.40
C ALA A 813 14.73 -108.18 -33.10
N ASP A 814 15.64 -108.82 -33.75
CA ASP A 814 15.84 -110.30 -33.62
C ASP A 814 16.90 -110.62 -32.54
N ASN A 815 17.89 -109.71 -32.27
CA ASN A 815 19.07 -110.09 -31.48
C ASN A 815 19.54 -108.92 -30.55
N ASP A 816 18.79 -107.83 -30.48
CA ASP A 816 19.07 -106.62 -29.69
C ASP A 816 20.47 -106.03 -29.98
N ALA A 817 21.11 -106.34 -31.12
CA ALA A 817 22.42 -105.71 -31.50
C ALA A 817 22.24 -104.26 -31.90
N PRO A 818 23.11 -103.35 -31.59
CA PRO A 818 23.06 -101.94 -32.01
C PRO A 818 23.04 -101.73 -33.50
N LEU A 819 22.22 -100.95 -34.03
CA LEU A 819 22.09 -100.69 -35.51
C LEU A 819 22.55 -99.22 -35.78
N SER A 820 23.66 -99.07 -36.51
CA SER A 820 24.16 -97.80 -36.97
C SER A 820 23.51 -97.36 -38.28
N GLY A 821 23.57 -96.04 -38.58
CA GLY A 821 23.21 -95.40 -39.86
C GLY A 821 21.71 -95.10 -40.00
N SER A 822 20.93 -95.15 -38.97
CA SER A 822 19.56 -94.60 -39.06
C SER A 822 19.60 -93.07 -38.99
N THR A 823 18.61 -92.42 -39.58
CA THR A 823 18.41 -91.02 -39.44
C THR A 823 17.01 -90.72 -38.85
N TRP A 824 16.88 -89.70 -38.05
CA TRP A 824 15.66 -89.40 -37.34
C TRP A 824 15.20 -88.00 -37.66
N THR A 825 13.90 -87.77 -37.84
CA THR A 825 13.33 -86.46 -37.79
C THR A 825 13.01 -86.09 -36.37
N LEU A 826 13.55 -85.00 -35.88
CA LEU A 826 13.26 -84.45 -34.58
C LEU A 826 12.40 -83.20 -34.80
N ASP A 827 11.19 -83.24 -34.25
CA ASP A 827 10.24 -82.11 -34.21
C ASP A 827 9.87 -81.71 -32.79
N GLY A 828 9.68 -80.44 -32.51
CA GLY A 828 9.28 -80.00 -31.23
C GLY A 828 9.51 -78.52 -31.00
N PRO A 829 9.31 -78.04 -29.77
CA PRO A 829 9.47 -76.63 -29.43
C PRO A 829 10.87 -76.11 -29.72
N GLY A 830 11.00 -75.06 -30.53
CA GLY A 830 12.27 -74.40 -30.82
C GLY A 830 13.16 -75.18 -31.79
N VAL A 831 12.72 -76.38 -32.22
CA VAL A 831 13.47 -77.18 -33.21
C VAL A 831 13.16 -76.71 -34.63
N PRO A 832 14.17 -76.33 -35.45
CA PRO A 832 13.92 -75.92 -36.84
C PRO A 832 13.18 -77.02 -37.62
N SER A 833 12.15 -76.66 -38.35
CA SER A 833 11.37 -77.56 -39.14
C SER A 833 12.23 -78.34 -40.09
N GLY A 834 12.09 -79.73 -40.07
CA GLY A 834 12.82 -80.64 -40.91
C GLY A 834 14.22 -81.00 -40.37
N THR A 835 14.47 -80.76 -39.08
CA THR A 835 15.70 -81.15 -38.41
C THR A 835 15.88 -82.63 -38.46
N VAL A 836 17.08 -83.12 -38.93
CA VAL A 836 17.44 -84.52 -39.06
C VAL A 836 18.60 -84.86 -38.21
N VAL A 837 18.43 -85.79 -37.32
CA VAL A 837 19.52 -86.35 -36.48
C VAL A 837 20.06 -87.58 -37.17
N THR A 838 21.35 -87.59 -37.43
CA THR A 838 22.03 -88.68 -38.06
C THR A 838 22.93 -89.40 -37.05
N ASP A 839 22.97 -90.72 -37.01
CA ASP A 839 23.80 -91.49 -36.10
C ASP A 839 25.25 -91.13 -36.26
N CYS A 840 25.92 -90.88 -35.12
CA CYS A 840 27.34 -90.52 -35.06
C CYS A 840 28.16 -91.82 -34.95
N ASP A 841 28.85 -92.15 -36.02
CA ASP A 841 29.69 -93.35 -36.12
C ASP A 841 31.20 -93.04 -35.95
N ARG A 842 31.59 -91.89 -35.45
CA ARG A 842 32.92 -91.37 -35.31
C ARG A 842 33.15 -90.66 -33.95
N ASN A 843 34.34 -90.64 -33.43
CA ASN A 843 34.66 -89.93 -32.21
C ASN A 843 35.81 -88.93 -32.51
N PRO A 844 35.62 -87.60 -32.29
CA PRO A 844 34.42 -86.97 -31.69
C PRO A 844 33.28 -86.85 -32.69
N CYS A 845 32.06 -86.82 -32.21
CA CYS A 845 30.86 -86.47 -32.95
C CYS A 845 30.91 -84.98 -33.42
N GLU A 846 30.14 -84.64 -34.38
CA GLU A 846 29.97 -83.25 -34.81
C GLU A 846 29.30 -82.44 -33.70
N ALA A 847 29.92 -81.38 -33.22
CA ALA A 847 29.36 -80.52 -32.21
C ALA A 847 28.22 -79.63 -32.78
N GLY A 848 27.20 -79.42 -32.01
CA GLY A 848 26.07 -78.54 -32.29
C GLY A 848 24.73 -79.05 -31.75
N ASP A 849 23.78 -78.13 -31.66
CA ASP A 849 22.42 -78.44 -31.23
C ASP A 849 21.74 -79.36 -32.23
N TYR A 850 20.87 -80.20 -31.75
CA TYR A 850 20.12 -81.18 -32.55
C TYR A 850 20.98 -82.19 -33.33
N LYS A 851 22.22 -82.39 -32.98
CA LYS A 851 23.12 -83.40 -33.51
C LYS A 851 23.35 -84.51 -32.51
N ASP A 852 23.54 -85.73 -33.05
CA ASP A 852 23.92 -86.82 -32.16
C ASP A 852 25.34 -86.65 -31.61
N GLN A 853 25.44 -86.73 -30.30
CA GLN A 853 26.63 -86.51 -29.50
C GLN A 853 27.19 -87.85 -28.92
N ASP A 854 26.50 -88.96 -29.11
CA ASP A 854 26.95 -90.31 -28.66
C ASP A 854 27.74 -91.00 -29.78
N PRO A 855 29.06 -91.17 -29.57
CA PRO A 855 29.91 -91.87 -30.62
C PRO A 855 29.70 -93.36 -30.75
N VAL A 856 28.78 -93.89 -30.00
CA VAL A 856 28.49 -95.33 -30.05
C VAL A 856 27.43 -95.63 -31.12
N ALA A 857 27.82 -96.30 -32.15
CA ALA A 857 26.94 -96.66 -33.28
C ALA A 857 25.58 -97.24 -32.83
N GLY A 858 24.48 -96.68 -33.28
CA GLY A 858 23.10 -97.02 -32.88
C GLY A 858 22.69 -96.55 -31.53
N SER A 859 23.50 -95.69 -30.81
CA SER A 859 23.12 -94.96 -29.65
C SER A 859 23.07 -93.45 -30.01
N PHE A 860 22.10 -92.73 -29.50
CA PHE A 860 21.86 -91.36 -29.80
C PHE A 860 21.78 -90.55 -28.50
N LYS A 861 22.43 -89.35 -28.48
CA LYS A 861 22.25 -88.38 -27.49
C LYS A 861 22.17 -86.98 -28.18
N VAL A 862 21.04 -86.31 -28.13
CA VAL A 862 20.86 -85.03 -28.75
C VAL A 862 20.64 -83.95 -27.65
N GLY A 863 21.51 -82.95 -27.62
CA GLY A 863 21.40 -81.80 -26.77
C GLY A 863 20.79 -80.59 -27.48
N GLY A 864 20.65 -79.44 -26.79
CA GLY A 864 20.09 -78.24 -27.32
C GLY A 864 18.58 -78.18 -27.31
N LEU A 865 17.92 -79.02 -26.55
CA LEU A 865 16.46 -79.10 -26.41
C LEU A 865 15.97 -78.13 -25.35
N ASN A 866 15.19 -77.10 -25.68
CA ASN A 866 14.62 -76.15 -24.66
C ASN A 866 13.64 -76.93 -23.82
N TRP A 867 13.58 -76.56 -22.54
CA TRP A 867 12.49 -76.90 -21.69
C TRP A 867 11.16 -76.37 -22.29
N SER A 868 10.15 -77.21 -22.22
CA SER A 868 8.81 -76.89 -22.76
C SER A 868 7.73 -77.85 -22.24
N ASP A 869 6.53 -77.34 -22.00
CA ASP A 869 5.34 -78.12 -21.70
C ASP A 869 4.85 -78.91 -22.94
N GLN A 870 5.34 -78.60 -24.11
CA GLN A 870 4.98 -79.26 -25.37
C GLN A 870 5.94 -80.38 -25.61
N ALA A 871 5.41 -81.49 -26.08
CA ALA A 871 6.15 -82.71 -26.40
C ALA A 871 7.05 -82.53 -27.65
N TYR A 872 8.24 -83.07 -27.58
CA TYR A 872 9.11 -83.36 -28.67
C TYR A 872 8.72 -84.70 -29.27
N SER A 873 9.12 -84.91 -30.51
CA SER A 873 8.94 -86.21 -31.14
C SER A 873 10.12 -86.64 -32.05
N LEU A 874 10.40 -87.92 -32.00
CA LEU A 874 11.35 -88.55 -32.85
C LEU A 874 10.62 -89.50 -33.80
N THR A 875 10.89 -89.42 -35.10
CA THR A 875 10.37 -90.40 -36.12
C THR A 875 11.54 -90.80 -36.96
N GLU A 876 11.71 -92.15 -37.14
CA GLU A 876 12.74 -92.62 -38.03
C GLU A 876 12.49 -92.17 -39.47
N LYS A 877 13.44 -91.45 -40.05
CA LYS A 877 13.40 -90.89 -41.41
C LYS A 877 13.96 -91.93 -42.42
N GLU A 878 15.09 -92.51 -42.07
CA GLU A 878 15.72 -93.56 -42.82
C GLU A 878 16.18 -94.70 -41.92
N ALA A 879 15.81 -95.90 -42.18
CA ALA A 879 16.23 -97.12 -41.47
C ALA A 879 17.68 -97.48 -41.82
N PRO A 880 18.44 -98.15 -40.88
CA PRO A 880 19.72 -98.73 -41.19
C PRO A 880 19.64 -99.63 -42.44
N ALA A 881 20.73 -99.68 -43.23
CA ALA A 881 20.78 -100.43 -44.49
C ALA A 881 20.41 -101.90 -44.26
N GLY A 882 19.41 -102.40 -44.96
CA GLY A 882 18.86 -103.78 -44.85
C GLY A 882 17.72 -103.97 -43.86
N TYR A 883 17.25 -102.88 -43.24
CA TYR A 883 16.13 -102.88 -42.28
C TYR A 883 14.90 -102.16 -42.83
N ARG A 884 13.81 -102.49 -42.22
CA ARG A 884 12.53 -101.87 -42.52
C ARG A 884 12.32 -100.64 -41.70
N LEU A 885 11.92 -99.49 -42.35
CA LEU A 885 11.68 -98.27 -41.72
C LEU A 885 10.56 -98.42 -40.68
N ASP A 886 10.83 -97.97 -39.45
CA ASP A 886 9.89 -97.80 -38.38
C ASP A 886 9.24 -96.37 -38.42
N LYS A 887 7.94 -96.31 -38.70
CA LYS A 887 7.23 -94.99 -38.70
C LYS A 887 6.58 -94.63 -37.40
N THR A 888 6.93 -95.32 -36.35
CA THR A 888 6.41 -95.01 -35.05
C THR A 888 6.93 -93.67 -34.63
N ARG A 889 6.02 -92.79 -34.14
CA ARG A 889 6.38 -91.45 -33.52
C ARG A 889 6.58 -91.72 -32.07
N HIS A 890 7.73 -91.30 -31.55
CA HIS A 890 8.11 -91.42 -30.16
C HIS A 890 8.09 -90.04 -29.59
N GLU A 891 7.20 -89.80 -28.62
CA GLU A 891 7.08 -88.50 -27.92
C GLU A 891 7.77 -88.49 -26.62
N PHE A 892 8.38 -87.35 -26.23
CA PHE A 892 9.02 -87.08 -24.98
C PHE A 892 8.93 -85.65 -24.64
N THR A 893 9.15 -85.23 -23.35
CA THR A 893 9.17 -83.88 -22.87
C THR A 893 10.49 -83.55 -22.15
N ILE A 894 10.98 -82.39 -22.29
CA ILE A 894 12.11 -81.87 -21.49
C ILE A 894 11.47 -81.05 -20.38
N SER A 895 11.48 -81.62 -19.19
CA SER A 895 10.90 -81.03 -17.98
C SER A 895 11.98 -80.57 -16.97
N THR A 896 11.65 -79.71 -16.03
CA THR A 896 12.54 -79.28 -14.95
C THR A 896 13.08 -80.44 -14.12
N ASP A 897 12.26 -81.49 -13.92
CA ASP A 897 12.60 -82.66 -13.17
C ASP A 897 13.45 -83.64 -14.01
N ALA A 898 13.46 -83.51 -15.31
CA ALA A 898 14.18 -84.44 -16.23
C ALA A 898 14.63 -83.68 -17.49
N LEU A 899 15.64 -82.87 -17.32
CA LEU A 899 16.30 -82.16 -18.43
C LEU A 899 16.99 -83.13 -19.38
N ASP A 900 17.57 -84.22 -18.88
CA ASP A 900 18.18 -85.31 -19.67
C ASP A 900 17.16 -86.45 -19.76
N TYR A 901 16.41 -86.46 -20.84
CA TYR A 901 15.42 -87.55 -21.11
C TYR A 901 16.09 -88.70 -21.76
N SER A 902 15.76 -89.93 -21.34
CA SER A 902 16.22 -91.19 -21.95
C SER A 902 15.08 -92.09 -22.15
N PHE A 903 14.90 -92.67 -23.39
CA PHE A 903 13.93 -93.71 -23.62
C PHE A 903 14.39 -95.00 -22.94
N ASP A 904 13.58 -95.59 -22.08
CA ASP A 904 13.84 -96.88 -21.40
C ASP A 904 13.91 -98.07 -22.38
N GLU A 905 13.13 -98.03 -23.41
CA GLU A 905 13.09 -99.05 -24.43
C GLU A 905 13.87 -98.68 -25.70
N ALA A 906 14.68 -99.52 -26.18
CA ALA A 906 15.39 -99.32 -27.44
C ALA A 906 14.46 -99.48 -28.65
N PHE A 907 14.64 -98.62 -29.67
CA PHE A 907 13.79 -98.62 -30.89
C PHE A 907 14.30 -99.74 -31.80
N LYS A 908 13.36 -100.62 -32.22
CA LYS A 908 13.68 -101.84 -32.90
C LYS A 908 13.41 -101.76 -34.41
N ASN A 909 14.29 -102.18 -35.28
CA ASN A 909 14.00 -102.44 -36.71
C ASN A 909 14.13 -103.90 -37.05
N SER A 910 13.20 -104.42 -37.86
CA SER A 910 13.23 -105.74 -38.40
C SER A 910 13.89 -105.74 -39.80
N LYS A 911 14.59 -106.84 -40.14
CA LYS A 911 15.27 -106.97 -41.41
C LYS A 911 14.23 -107.05 -42.56
N THR A 912 14.60 -106.48 -43.66
CA THR A 912 13.77 -106.56 -44.89
C THR A 912 13.90 -107.93 -45.52
N THR A 913 12.86 -108.77 -45.45
CA THR A 913 12.75 -110.00 -46.20
C THR A 913 12.40 -109.65 -47.69
N VAL A 914 13.32 -110.01 -48.64
CA VAL A 914 13.06 -109.88 -50.11
C VAL A 914 12.22 -111.01 -50.60
N PRO A 915 10.99 -110.89 -51.08
CA PRO A 915 10.32 -111.89 -51.89
C PRO A 915 10.79 -111.75 -53.36
N GLY A 916 11.10 -112.97 -54.05
CA GLY A 916 11.52 -113.06 -55.42
C GLY A 916 10.40 -112.63 -56.40
N LEU A 917 10.85 -112.01 -57.48
CA LEU A 917 9.96 -111.55 -58.61
C LEU A 917 9.21 -112.59 -59.35
N PRO A 918 8.12 -112.26 -60.02
CA PRO A 918 8.12 -112.34 -61.49
C PRO A 918 7.57 -111.11 -62.25
N LEU A 919 8.18 -110.93 -63.35
CA LEU A 919 7.87 -109.97 -64.42
C LEU A 919 6.47 -110.24 -64.98
N THR A 920 5.75 -109.16 -65.30
CA THR A 920 5.07 -108.94 -66.65
C THR A 920 4.38 -107.60 -66.69
N GLY A 921 4.57 -106.94 -67.78
CA GLY A 921 4.18 -105.62 -68.15
C GLY A 921 2.77 -105.28 -68.47
N GLY A 922 2.53 -104.08 -68.77
CA GLY A 922 1.44 -103.63 -69.58
C GLY A 922 0.55 -102.51 -69.07
N LEU A 923 0.62 -101.37 -69.76
CA LEU A 923 -0.39 -100.34 -69.88
C LEU A 923 -0.98 -99.61 -68.62
N GLY A 924 -0.56 -98.38 -68.41
CA GLY A 924 -1.18 -97.46 -67.43
C GLY A 924 -0.81 -96.03 -67.52
N ALA A 925 -0.15 -95.54 -68.57
CA ALA A 925 0.34 -94.17 -68.65
C ALA A 925 -0.66 -93.06 -69.15
N ALA A 926 -1.97 -93.38 -69.30
CA ALA A 926 -2.88 -92.45 -69.95
C ALA A 926 -3.85 -91.72 -68.98
N ILE A 927 -3.88 -91.95 -67.64
CA ILE A 927 -4.88 -91.41 -66.74
C ILE A 927 -4.40 -90.21 -65.95
N PHE A 928 -3.11 -89.96 -65.91
CA PHE A 928 -2.62 -88.80 -65.07
C PHE A 928 -2.47 -87.43 -65.76
N LEU A 929 -2.79 -87.32 -67.07
CA LEU A 929 -2.70 -86.11 -67.85
C LEU A 929 -3.99 -85.30 -67.87
N ILE A 930 -5.14 -85.83 -67.49
CA ILE A 930 -6.44 -85.08 -67.54
C ILE A 930 -6.81 -84.46 -66.17
N GLY A 931 -6.30 -84.98 -65.09
CA GLY A 931 -6.54 -84.42 -63.72
C GLY A 931 -5.83 -83.11 -63.46
N GLY A 932 -4.70 -82.79 -64.08
CA GLY A 932 -3.87 -81.62 -63.82
C GLY A 932 -4.39 -80.30 -64.41
N ALA A 933 -5.12 -80.37 -65.52
CA ALA A 933 -5.55 -79.17 -66.22
C ALA A 933 -6.76 -78.48 -65.57
N VAL A 934 -7.60 -79.19 -64.85
CA VAL A 934 -8.81 -78.56 -64.15
C VAL A 934 -8.47 -77.86 -62.94
N LEU A 935 -7.40 -78.17 -62.16
CA LEU A 935 -7.01 -77.48 -60.97
C LEU A 935 -6.27 -76.15 -61.23
N ILE A 936 -5.64 -75.99 -62.40
CA ILE A 936 -4.98 -74.71 -62.76
C ILE A 936 -6.02 -73.67 -63.15
N ILE A 937 -7.12 -74.07 -63.83
CA ILE A 937 -8.16 -73.08 -64.17
C ILE A 937 -8.94 -72.57 -62.97
N LEU A 938 -9.13 -73.36 -61.91
CA LEU A 938 -9.81 -72.91 -60.70
C LEU A 938 -8.95 -72.00 -59.88
N ALA A 939 -7.62 -72.13 -59.92
CA ALA A 939 -6.72 -71.22 -59.22
C ALA A 939 -6.62 -69.79 -59.85
N VAL A 940 -6.72 -69.71 -61.15
CA VAL A 940 -6.71 -68.44 -61.93
C VAL A 940 -8.00 -67.67 -61.74
N VAL A 941 -9.15 -68.29 -61.64
CA VAL A 941 -10.44 -67.64 -61.40
C VAL A 941 -10.53 -67.12 -59.97
N ALA A 942 -10.00 -67.76 -58.95
CA ALA A 942 -9.93 -67.28 -57.56
C ALA A 942 -9.02 -66.06 -57.40
N GLY A 943 -7.92 -66.01 -58.21
CA GLY A 943 -7.01 -64.83 -58.19
C GLY A 943 -7.62 -63.52 -58.73
N ILE A 944 -8.49 -63.63 -59.73
CA ILE A 944 -9.12 -62.47 -60.37
C ILE A 944 -10.26 -61.91 -59.52
N VAL A 945 -10.97 -62.73 -58.75
CA VAL A 945 -12.04 -62.25 -57.85
C VAL A 945 -11.50 -61.55 -56.64
N ARG A 946 -10.29 -61.85 -56.15
CA ARG A 946 -9.66 -61.21 -55.01
C ARG A 946 -9.06 -59.85 -55.35
N ARG A 947 -8.82 -59.52 -56.61
CA ARG A 947 -8.23 -58.22 -57.04
C ARG A 947 -9.25 -57.11 -57.32
N ARG A 948 -10.56 -57.38 -57.25
CA ARG A 948 -11.65 -56.40 -57.46
C ARG A 948 -12.33 -55.91 -56.18
N ARG A 949 -11.86 -56.27 -54.97
CA ARG A 949 -12.42 -55.84 -53.69
C ARG A 949 -11.55 -54.92 -52.87
N SER A 950 -10.44 -54.34 -53.38
CA SER A 950 -9.60 -53.43 -52.67
C SER A 950 -9.48 -52.05 -53.34
N GLN A 951 -10.54 -51.61 -54.05
CA GLN A 951 -10.67 -50.19 -54.45
C GLN A 951 -12.12 -49.77 -54.27
N THR A 952 -12.46 -49.36 -53.07
CA THR A 952 -13.49 -48.40 -52.72
C THR A 952 -13.58 -48.43 -51.18
N VAL A 953 -12.92 -47.52 -50.54
CA VAL A 953 -13.42 -46.59 -49.56
C VAL A 953 -12.22 -45.77 -49.10
N GLN A 954 -12.29 -44.55 -49.51
CA GLN A 954 -11.62 -43.44 -48.81
C GLN A 954 -12.42 -43.10 -47.60
#